data_eb2b0b0702d4ab739cb5d122d1383699
#
_entry.id   eb2b0b0702d4ab739cb5d122d1383699
#
_cell.length_a   1.000
_cell.length_b   1.000
_cell.length_c   1.000
_cell.angle_alpha   90.00
_cell.angle_beta   90.00
_cell.angle_gamma   90.00
#
_symmetry.space_group_name_H-M   'P 1'
#
loop_
_entity.id
_entity.type
_entity.pdbx_description
1 polymer ?
#
loop_
_entity_poly.entity_id
_entity_poly.type
_entity_poly.pdbx_seq_one_letter_code
_entity_poly.pdbx_strand_id
1 'polypeptide(L)'
;MAEMEHYPNFQKDNYIHPKAAWDKLRMAGARRQNVYLYAATGYGKTELLHRYLRRRRHIWLSGEGLTVETLQEIALPAEATMVIDDLARVLDPAVRREIVSMLDQPGLWLVLAGRCPLPSWLTGPYVNGRLSVIPEEDLRLSEKEIAQLYLSWGVQLPRNLLEKRIIPLVEGNPLGARLLALEMSQGSSYTEELMNDLTRKFYEYLNQAIYSEWPEEIREMMMQLSLLEHFTIQQAEEMTGRSDVNRLLAQAAEMGNLFSFKDGGYTLRPAVINSMKLRMETVCDRVRKNELLRRAGTICEKEGNIPRALKLYQDGQCEKEIHALLIDNARRYPGGGYYYELTPAYLALPEEEVRSSPDLIAARSMLYSLALNATESERWYAVLQEYAAGHPDPEEHRLAESWLVYLDISLPHRGSTNLIEVLDEAARKIQTERLVMPEFSVTGGQPSIINGSKDFCDWTRDDQTMAFQLEKHVGEVLGPYSKGLVSIGLAESLFEKGGNIYKVLELANRGLMETMNGGKFELEFVGAALVARVYLVTGHPGDSVKTLEEIETRAQQRGARRVVRNVRAMQSRIKLWQGRVEDAVRWMENEPQNEIHFNVLERYCYNTFVRVYMAQQRYDKTAQILMRLRSYANMEKRPWLQMEGDLLESIIRYRTGNPLWKTELTQVLRRAESYHFVRLFCREGAALLPLLQELGCPEGVDEAYWQEVLGKTRAMAEAYPLYLSTNAPAAPAQ
;
A
#
# COMPACT_ATOMS: atom_id res chain seq x y z
N MET A 1 -5.68 57.66 18.00
CA MET A 1 -5.43 57.68 16.51
C MET A 1 -4.79 56.36 16.19
N ALA A 2 -5.55 55.42 15.66
CA ALA A 2 -4.98 54.14 15.21
C ALA A 2 -4.21 54.40 13.92
N GLU A 3 -2.91 54.14 13.96
CA GLU A 3 -2.04 54.26 12.81
C GLU A 3 -2.47 53.28 11.73
N MET A 4 -2.76 53.82 10.55
CA MET A 4 -2.89 53.03 9.36
C MET A 4 -1.48 52.54 8.97
N GLU A 5 -1.12 51.33 9.39
CA GLU A 5 0.10 50.71 8.90
C GLU A 5 0.06 50.59 7.38
N HIS A 6 1.02 51.28 6.73
CA HIS A 6 1.27 51.18 5.32
C HIS A 6 1.91 49.81 5.04
N TYR A 7 1.10 48.87 4.61
CA TYR A 7 1.64 47.61 4.01
C TYR A 7 2.33 47.96 2.68
N PRO A 8 3.49 47.34 2.40
CA PRO A 8 4.24 47.64 1.20
C PRO A 8 3.43 47.34 -0.07
N ASN A 9 3.52 48.26 -1.03
CA ASN A 9 2.90 48.14 -2.35
C ASN A 9 3.23 46.78 -3.00
N PHE A 10 2.32 45.82 -2.94
CA PHE A 10 2.41 44.60 -3.74
C PHE A 10 2.22 44.99 -5.21
N GLN A 11 3.31 44.92 -5.97
CA GLN A 11 3.27 45.11 -7.42
C GLN A 11 2.32 44.12 -8.09
N LYS A 12 1.50 44.65 -9.01
CA LYS A 12 0.62 44.01 -9.99
C LYS A 12 0.16 42.57 -9.72
N ASP A 13 -1.10 42.47 -9.46
CA ASP A 13 -2.18 41.49 -9.55
C ASP A 13 -1.91 40.06 -10.08
N ASN A 14 -0.90 39.37 -9.54
CA ASN A 14 -0.77 37.90 -9.72
C ASN A 14 -1.42 37.12 -8.55
N TYR A 15 -2.42 37.74 -7.90
CA TYR A 15 -3.14 37.08 -6.82
C TYR A 15 -4.32 36.25 -7.37
N ILE A 16 -4.31 34.99 -7.08
CA ILE A 16 -5.44 34.09 -7.29
C ILE A 16 -6.09 33.81 -5.93
N HIS A 17 -7.35 34.16 -5.78
CA HIS A 17 -8.08 33.88 -4.54
C HIS A 17 -8.65 32.45 -4.54
N PRO A 18 -8.63 31.73 -3.41
CA PRO A 18 -9.30 30.46 -3.28
C PRO A 18 -10.81 30.64 -3.41
N LYS A 19 -11.37 30.15 -4.48
CA LYS A 19 -12.78 30.38 -4.88
C LYS A 19 -13.74 29.90 -3.79
N ALA A 20 -13.48 28.74 -3.17
CA ALA A 20 -14.34 28.17 -2.15
C ALA A 20 -14.46 29.12 -0.94
N ALA A 21 -13.34 29.61 -0.40
CA ALA A 21 -13.35 30.56 0.71
C ALA A 21 -13.96 31.91 0.33
N TRP A 22 -13.65 32.40 -0.87
CA TRP A 22 -14.20 33.64 -1.40
C TRP A 22 -15.72 33.59 -1.50
N ASP A 23 -16.30 32.54 -2.07
CA ASP A 23 -17.74 32.38 -2.23
C ASP A 23 -18.44 32.25 -0.88
N LYS A 24 -17.90 31.48 0.07
CA LYS A 24 -18.43 31.38 1.44
C LYS A 24 -18.40 32.75 2.17
N LEU A 25 -17.28 33.46 2.08
CA LEU A 25 -17.13 34.80 2.69
C LEU A 25 -18.13 35.78 2.07
N ARG A 26 -18.35 35.70 0.75
CA ARG A 26 -19.35 36.51 0.05
C ARG A 26 -20.78 36.21 0.50
N MET A 27 -21.12 34.93 0.66
CA MET A 27 -22.43 34.51 1.16
C MET A 27 -22.66 34.98 2.61
N ALA A 28 -21.67 34.81 3.47
CA ALA A 28 -21.72 35.26 4.86
C ALA A 28 -21.85 36.79 4.95
N GLY A 29 -21.06 37.53 4.18
CA GLY A 29 -21.12 38.99 4.14
C GLY A 29 -22.45 39.53 3.59
N ALA A 30 -23.08 38.86 2.62
CA ALA A 30 -24.41 39.25 2.13
C ALA A 30 -25.53 39.05 3.18
N ARG A 31 -25.37 38.06 4.07
CA ARG A 31 -26.31 37.75 5.15
C ARG A 31 -25.93 38.41 6.47
N ARG A 32 -24.79 39.11 6.54
CA ARG A 32 -24.15 39.62 7.76
C ARG A 32 -23.99 38.54 8.85
N GLN A 33 -23.73 37.30 8.41
CA GLN A 33 -23.48 36.18 9.32
C GLN A 33 -22.01 36.22 9.78
N ASN A 34 -21.79 36.24 11.06
CA ASN A 34 -20.45 36.23 11.61
C ASN A 34 -19.65 35.02 11.17
N VAL A 35 -18.34 35.21 10.94
CA VAL A 35 -17.47 34.19 10.32
C VAL A 35 -16.23 33.97 11.18
N TYR A 36 -15.87 32.72 11.38
CA TYR A 36 -14.53 32.33 11.82
C TYR A 36 -13.78 31.66 10.66
N LEU A 37 -12.72 32.32 10.22
CA LEU A 37 -11.84 31.85 9.15
C LEU A 37 -10.57 31.27 9.77
N TYR A 38 -10.27 30.00 9.55
CA TYR A 38 -9.04 29.43 10.08
C TYR A 38 -8.24 28.65 9.04
N ALA A 39 -6.92 28.79 9.12
CA ALA A 39 -5.94 27.97 8.43
C ALA A 39 -4.56 28.20 9.03
N ALA A 40 -3.64 27.29 8.78
CA ALA A 40 -2.22 27.48 9.12
C ALA A 40 -1.66 28.76 8.46
N THR A 41 -0.50 29.23 8.93
CA THR A 41 0.20 30.36 8.30
C THR A 41 0.56 30.03 6.86
N GLY A 42 0.48 31.01 5.97
CA GLY A 42 0.76 30.83 4.53
C GLY A 42 -0.46 30.53 3.67
N TYR A 43 -1.64 30.32 4.25
CA TYR A 43 -2.88 30.13 3.49
C TYR A 43 -3.58 31.43 3.03
N GLY A 44 -2.97 32.58 3.27
CA GLY A 44 -3.45 33.85 2.73
C GLY A 44 -4.73 34.41 3.38
N LYS A 45 -5.07 34.03 4.62
CA LYS A 45 -6.24 34.53 5.37
C LYS A 45 -6.33 36.04 5.36
N THR A 46 -5.31 36.69 5.86
CA THR A 46 -5.21 38.17 5.98
C THR A 46 -5.32 38.83 4.61
N GLU A 47 -4.63 38.30 3.58
CA GLU A 47 -4.69 38.85 2.22
C GLU A 47 -6.10 38.68 1.60
N LEU A 48 -6.73 37.52 1.81
CA LEU A 48 -8.10 37.27 1.36
C LEU A 48 -9.08 38.31 1.94
N LEU A 49 -8.99 38.55 3.27
CA LEU A 49 -9.86 39.49 3.99
C LEU A 49 -9.59 40.93 3.55
N HIS A 50 -8.34 41.37 3.41
CA HIS A 50 -7.99 42.71 2.90
C HIS A 50 -8.56 42.94 1.50
N ARG A 51 -8.42 41.96 0.59
CA ARG A 51 -8.97 42.09 -0.77
C ARG A 51 -10.48 42.08 -0.80
N TYR A 52 -11.12 41.25 0.00
CA TYR A 52 -12.57 41.20 0.09
C TYR A 52 -13.16 42.49 0.67
N LEU A 53 -12.50 43.10 1.66
CA LEU A 53 -12.97 44.31 2.36
C LEU A 53 -12.45 45.60 1.76
N ARG A 54 -11.61 45.57 0.72
CA ARG A 54 -10.94 46.74 0.12
C ARG A 54 -11.86 47.92 -0.21
N ARG A 55 -13.11 47.63 -0.55
CA ARG A 55 -14.11 48.66 -0.91
C ARG A 55 -15.18 48.87 0.17
N ARG A 56 -15.01 48.31 1.37
CA ARG A 56 -15.92 48.37 2.48
C ARG A 56 -15.26 49.12 3.65
N ARG A 57 -16.02 49.94 4.35
CA ARG A 57 -15.52 50.50 5.62
C ARG A 57 -15.48 49.39 6.66
N HIS A 58 -14.35 49.19 7.29
CA HIS A 58 -14.13 48.15 8.28
C HIS A 58 -13.14 48.61 9.36
N ILE A 59 -13.24 48.02 10.52
CA ILE A 59 -12.31 48.16 11.64
C ILE A 59 -11.46 46.89 11.66
N TRP A 60 -10.15 47.04 11.75
CA TRP A 60 -9.22 45.91 11.80
C TRP A 60 -8.47 45.94 13.13
N LEU A 61 -8.54 44.81 13.86
CA LEU A 61 -7.88 44.61 15.15
C LEU A 61 -6.97 43.37 15.08
N SER A 62 -5.84 43.45 15.77
CA SER A 62 -5.02 42.27 16.04
C SER A 62 -5.46 41.64 17.36
N GLY A 63 -5.46 40.31 17.45
CA GLY A 63 -5.65 39.60 18.69
C GLY A 63 -4.50 39.80 19.68
N GLU A 64 -3.34 40.28 19.22
CA GLU A 64 -2.19 40.58 20.04
C GLU A 64 -2.41 41.91 20.79
N GLY A 65 -2.30 41.86 22.14
CA GLY A 65 -2.49 43.05 22.98
C GLY A 65 -3.94 43.54 23.06
N LEU A 66 -4.92 42.81 22.55
CA LEU A 66 -6.32 43.16 22.60
C LEU A 66 -6.84 43.10 24.04
N THR A 67 -7.49 44.18 24.51
CA THR A 67 -8.09 44.29 25.84
C THR A 67 -9.59 44.51 25.76
N VAL A 68 -10.30 44.32 26.89
CA VAL A 68 -11.74 44.59 27.00
C VAL A 68 -12.04 46.06 26.78
N GLU A 69 -11.22 46.94 27.35
CA GLU A 69 -11.35 48.38 27.21
C GLU A 69 -11.24 48.80 25.73
N THR A 70 -10.28 48.24 25.00
CA THR A 70 -10.12 48.52 23.56
C THR A 70 -11.39 48.13 22.78
N LEU A 71 -12.01 46.99 23.09
CA LEU A 71 -13.22 46.54 22.41
C LEU A 71 -14.44 47.42 22.73
N GLN A 72 -14.54 47.88 23.98
CA GLN A 72 -15.67 48.70 24.47
C GLN A 72 -15.58 50.18 24.06
N GLU A 73 -14.37 50.73 23.92
CA GLU A 73 -14.13 52.11 23.50
C GLU A 73 -14.36 52.36 22.00
N ILE A 74 -14.46 51.31 21.19
CA ILE A 74 -14.65 51.45 19.75
C ILE A 74 -16.09 51.94 19.47
N ALA A 75 -16.20 53.16 18.98
CA ALA A 75 -17.48 53.68 18.46
C ALA A 75 -17.90 52.95 17.19
N LEU A 76 -18.88 52.07 17.28
CA LEU A 76 -19.38 51.31 16.13
C LEU A 76 -20.45 52.12 15.39
N PRO A 77 -20.33 52.33 14.06
CA PRO A 77 -21.41 52.86 13.22
C PRO A 77 -22.63 51.91 13.23
N ALA A 78 -23.79 52.43 12.84
CA ALA A 78 -25.06 51.66 12.81
C ALA A 78 -24.95 50.35 12.02
N GLU A 79 -24.09 50.33 10.97
CA GLU A 79 -23.68 49.14 10.25
C GLU A 79 -22.16 49.05 10.21
N ALA A 80 -21.59 48.19 11.03
CA ALA A 80 -20.15 48.03 11.16
C ALA A 80 -19.68 46.67 10.63
N THR A 81 -18.48 46.63 10.06
CA THR A 81 -17.74 45.43 9.80
C THR A 81 -16.46 45.46 10.63
N MET A 82 -16.21 44.47 11.43
CA MET A 82 -15.00 44.35 12.25
C MET A 82 -14.29 43.06 11.98
N VAL A 83 -12.97 43.11 11.81
CA VAL A 83 -12.08 41.98 11.69
C VAL A 83 -11.23 41.90 12.93
N ILE A 84 -11.14 40.72 13.54
CA ILE A 84 -10.15 40.40 14.57
C ILE A 84 -9.25 39.29 13.97
N ASP A 85 -8.02 39.67 13.60
CA ASP A 85 -7.03 38.77 13.08
C ASP A 85 -6.14 38.19 14.19
N ASP A 86 -5.44 37.10 13.95
CA ASP A 86 -4.59 36.38 14.92
C ASP A 86 -5.32 36.01 16.23
N LEU A 87 -6.54 35.52 16.11
CA LEU A 87 -7.41 35.20 17.28
C LEU A 87 -6.74 34.26 18.30
N ALA A 88 -5.75 33.44 17.87
CA ALA A 88 -4.99 32.55 18.75
C ALA A 88 -4.19 33.33 19.84
N ARG A 89 -3.90 34.61 19.61
CA ARG A 89 -3.21 35.49 20.59
C ARG A 89 -4.11 36.10 21.63
N VAL A 90 -5.43 35.93 21.51
CA VAL A 90 -6.40 36.34 22.53
C VAL A 90 -6.41 35.32 23.66
N LEU A 91 -5.58 35.54 24.69
CA LEU A 91 -5.42 34.59 25.80
C LEU A 91 -6.37 34.91 26.98
N ASP A 92 -6.71 36.17 27.17
CA ASP A 92 -7.55 36.61 28.29
C ASP A 92 -9.00 36.10 28.16
N PRO A 93 -9.51 35.32 29.13
CA PRO A 93 -10.90 34.87 29.14
C PRO A 93 -11.93 36.00 29.17
N ALA A 94 -11.60 37.19 29.69
CA ALA A 94 -12.48 38.35 29.70
C ALA A 94 -12.68 38.91 28.29
N VAL A 95 -11.58 39.03 27.52
CA VAL A 95 -11.60 39.44 26.10
C VAL A 95 -12.37 38.42 25.26
N ARG A 96 -12.16 37.11 25.48
CA ARG A 96 -12.92 36.05 24.80
C ARG A 96 -14.43 36.16 25.02
N ARG A 97 -14.85 36.46 26.28
CA ARG A 97 -16.28 36.66 26.62
C ARG A 97 -16.84 37.88 25.91
N GLU A 98 -16.08 38.96 25.85
CA GLU A 98 -16.50 40.19 25.18
C GLU A 98 -16.69 39.95 23.68
N ILE A 99 -15.74 39.27 23.00
CA ILE A 99 -15.87 38.87 21.60
C ILE A 99 -17.14 38.01 21.36
N VAL A 100 -17.45 37.07 22.25
CA VAL A 100 -18.68 36.26 22.16
C VAL A 100 -19.93 37.12 22.33
N SER A 101 -19.90 38.11 23.21
CA SER A 101 -21.01 39.08 23.37
C SER A 101 -21.23 39.90 22.09
N MET A 102 -20.15 40.32 21.45
CA MET A 102 -20.22 41.09 20.18
C MET A 102 -20.86 40.34 19.02
N LEU A 103 -20.88 39.00 19.04
CA LEU A 103 -21.57 38.20 18.01
C LEU A 103 -23.09 38.43 17.95
N ASP A 104 -23.67 38.92 19.06
CA ASP A 104 -25.11 39.23 19.16
C ASP A 104 -25.43 40.72 18.94
N GLN A 105 -24.40 41.52 18.67
CA GLN A 105 -24.59 42.97 18.54
C GLN A 105 -25.29 43.33 17.21
N PRO A 106 -26.48 43.95 17.24
CA PRO A 106 -27.21 44.34 16.04
C PRO A 106 -26.38 45.27 15.16
N GLY A 107 -26.38 45.01 13.86
CA GLY A 107 -25.66 45.84 12.89
C GLY A 107 -24.16 45.59 12.79
N LEU A 108 -23.57 44.77 13.65
CA LEU A 108 -22.17 44.36 13.57
C LEU A 108 -22.04 43.08 12.72
N TRP A 109 -21.13 43.08 11.75
CA TRP A 109 -20.65 41.89 11.08
C TRP A 109 -19.23 41.61 11.56
N LEU A 110 -19.04 40.57 12.38
CA LEU A 110 -17.77 40.21 12.96
C LEU A 110 -17.10 39.09 12.15
N VAL A 111 -15.87 39.32 11.71
CA VAL A 111 -15.02 38.39 11.00
C VAL A 111 -13.81 38.07 11.85
N LEU A 112 -13.74 36.84 12.32
CA LEU A 112 -12.65 36.35 13.16
C LEU A 112 -11.68 35.55 12.29
N ALA A 113 -10.38 35.77 12.42
CA ALA A 113 -9.37 34.98 11.71
C ALA A 113 -8.38 34.38 12.71
N GLY A 114 -8.06 33.10 12.50
CA GLY A 114 -7.18 32.34 13.39
C GLY A 114 -6.33 31.31 12.66
N ARG A 115 -5.40 30.70 13.40
CA ARG A 115 -4.49 29.67 12.87
C ARG A 115 -4.97 28.24 13.17
N CYS A 116 -5.86 28.07 14.12
CA CYS A 116 -6.31 26.80 14.67
C CYS A 116 -7.75 26.47 14.25
N PRO A 117 -8.15 25.19 14.25
CA PRO A 117 -9.55 24.81 14.19
C PRO A 117 -10.39 25.54 15.24
N LEU A 118 -11.72 25.45 15.11
CA LEU A 118 -12.66 26.19 15.96
C LEU A 118 -12.31 26.04 17.46
N PRO A 119 -11.94 27.14 18.15
CA PRO A 119 -11.62 27.10 19.58
C PRO A 119 -12.83 26.69 20.43
N SER A 120 -12.61 26.01 21.54
CA SER A 120 -13.68 25.50 22.42
C SER A 120 -14.67 26.59 22.88
N TRP A 121 -14.19 27.80 23.12
CA TRP A 121 -15.02 28.92 23.55
C TRP A 121 -15.92 29.51 22.43
N LEU A 122 -15.66 29.18 21.16
CA LEU A 122 -16.52 29.52 20.00
C LEU A 122 -17.45 28.37 19.60
N THR A 123 -17.34 27.18 20.18
CA THR A 123 -18.19 26.02 19.84
C THR A 123 -19.68 26.32 20.12
N GLY A 124 -20.00 26.95 21.25
CA GLY A 124 -21.39 27.35 21.56
C GLY A 124 -22.00 28.29 20.51
N PRO A 125 -21.37 29.42 20.19
CA PRO A 125 -21.80 30.28 19.08
C PRO A 125 -21.97 29.58 17.73
N TYR A 126 -21.07 28.68 17.38
CA TYR A 126 -21.13 27.90 16.15
C TYR A 126 -22.34 26.95 16.11
N VAL A 127 -22.53 26.15 17.18
CA VAL A 127 -23.67 25.22 17.28
C VAL A 127 -25.01 25.94 17.24
N ASN A 128 -25.08 27.12 17.83
CA ASN A 128 -26.29 27.96 17.85
C ASN A 128 -26.50 28.77 16.57
N GLY A 129 -25.67 28.57 15.53
CA GLY A 129 -25.81 29.25 14.24
C GLY A 129 -25.43 30.74 14.22
N ARG A 130 -24.83 31.26 15.32
CA ARG A 130 -24.38 32.65 15.44
C ARG A 130 -23.08 32.93 14.73
N LEU A 131 -22.31 31.87 14.44
CA LEU A 131 -21.01 31.92 13.79
C LEU A 131 -20.96 30.85 12.70
N SER A 132 -20.52 31.20 11.51
CA SER A 132 -20.18 30.25 10.43
C SER A 132 -18.65 30.05 10.40
N VAL A 133 -18.23 28.90 9.87
CA VAL A 133 -16.82 28.55 9.80
C VAL A 133 -16.37 28.39 8.36
N ILE A 134 -15.22 29.00 8.02
CA ILE A 134 -14.50 28.78 6.76
C ILE A 134 -13.19 28.09 7.12
N PRO A 135 -13.11 26.78 6.90
CA PRO A 135 -11.93 26.00 7.29
C PRO A 135 -10.80 26.14 6.28
N GLU A 136 -9.62 25.63 6.65
CA GLU A 136 -8.41 25.63 5.82
C GLU A 136 -8.62 24.97 4.45
N GLU A 137 -9.45 23.93 4.38
CA GLU A 137 -9.74 23.21 3.13
C GLU A 137 -10.35 24.15 2.07
N ASP A 138 -11.13 25.14 2.47
CA ASP A 138 -11.69 26.16 1.58
C ASP A 138 -10.66 27.19 1.12
N LEU A 139 -9.58 27.36 1.87
CA LEU A 139 -8.46 28.26 1.56
C LEU A 139 -7.38 27.61 0.69
N ARG A 140 -7.46 26.31 0.45
CA ARG A 140 -6.56 25.62 -0.46
C ARG A 140 -6.85 26.04 -1.90
N LEU A 141 -5.81 26.30 -2.66
CA LEU A 141 -5.93 26.47 -4.09
C LEU A 141 -6.20 25.12 -4.75
N SER A 142 -7.23 25.07 -5.57
CA SER A 142 -7.50 23.93 -6.44
C SER A 142 -6.45 23.81 -7.54
N GLU A 143 -6.37 22.67 -8.20
CA GLU A 143 -5.46 22.44 -9.33
C GLU A 143 -5.60 23.51 -10.42
N LYS A 144 -6.84 23.92 -10.72
CA LYS A 144 -7.13 24.97 -11.70
C LYS A 144 -6.60 26.34 -11.24
N GLU A 145 -6.74 26.66 -9.97
CA GLU A 145 -6.25 27.93 -9.40
C GLU A 145 -4.74 27.94 -9.33
N ILE A 146 -4.09 26.81 -9.01
CA ILE A 146 -2.64 26.67 -9.07
C ILE A 146 -2.15 26.89 -10.51
N ALA A 147 -2.78 26.23 -11.50
CA ALA A 147 -2.43 26.43 -12.91
C ALA A 147 -2.58 27.89 -13.34
N GLN A 148 -3.67 28.57 -12.93
CA GLN A 148 -3.88 30.00 -13.21
C GLN A 148 -2.82 30.87 -12.53
N LEU A 149 -2.41 30.55 -11.31
CA LEU A 149 -1.34 31.25 -10.61
C LEU A 149 -0.04 31.19 -11.41
N TYR A 150 0.37 30.01 -11.86
CA TYR A 150 1.60 29.84 -12.66
C TYR A 150 1.52 30.59 -13.99
N LEU A 151 0.39 30.50 -14.69
CA LEU A 151 0.18 31.27 -15.91
C LEU A 151 0.28 32.80 -15.68
N SER A 152 -0.23 33.31 -14.54
CA SER A 152 -0.13 34.73 -14.20
C SER A 152 1.32 35.21 -13.98
N TRP A 153 2.22 34.29 -13.63
CA TRP A 153 3.67 34.53 -13.53
C TRP A 153 4.43 34.24 -14.84
N GLY A 154 3.73 33.92 -15.94
CA GLY A 154 4.32 33.58 -17.22
C GLY A 154 4.95 32.18 -17.28
N VAL A 155 4.65 31.33 -16.30
CA VAL A 155 5.18 29.96 -16.21
C VAL A 155 4.18 29.00 -16.85
N GLN A 156 4.57 28.37 -17.95
CA GLN A 156 3.80 27.29 -18.57
C GLN A 156 4.38 25.94 -18.17
N LEU A 157 3.59 25.15 -17.43
CA LEU A 157 4.02 23.84 -16.97
C LEU A 157 3.36 22.72 -17.77
N PRO A 158 4.11 21.65 -18.12
CA PRO A 158 3.52 20.41 -18.60
C PRO A 158 2.54 19.85 -17.56
N ARG A 159 1.41 19.32 -18.03
CA ARG A 159 0.34 18.81 -17.15
C ARG A 159 0.84 17.75 -16.17
N ASN A 160 1.66 16.81 -16.65
CA ASN A 160 2.24 15.74 -15.83
C ASN A 160 3.14 16.28 -14.71
N LEU A 161 3.83 17.39 -14.94
CA LEU A 161 4.65 18.05 -13.93
C LEU A 161 3.80 18.71 -12.86
N LEU A 162 2.78 19.45 -13.29
CA LEU A 162 1.84 20.10 -12.38
C LEU A 162 1.16 19.05 -11.47
N GLU A 163 0.57 18.01 -12.06
CA GLU A 163 -0.20 16.99 -11.32
C GLU A 163 0.67 16.07 -10.44
N LYS A 164 1.87 15.66 -10.92
CA LYS A 164 2.68 14.66 -10.20
C LYS A 164 3.71 15.24 -9.24
N ARG A 165 4.06 16.53 -9.39
CA ARG A 165 5.14 17.14 -8.60
C ARG A 165 4.71 18.39 -7.84
N ILE A 166 4.12 19.37 -8.52
CA ILE A 166 3.78 20.66 -7.89
C ILE A 166 2.60 20.54 -6.94
N ILE A 167 1.49 19.97 -7.39
CA ILE A 167 0.28 19.83 -6.57
C ILE A 167 0.55 19.02 -5.29
N PRO A 168 1.21 17.85 -5.35
CA PRO A 168 1.55 17.11 -4.14
C PRO A 168 2.53 17.83 -3.20
N LEU A 169 3.43 18.65 -3.75
CA LEU A 169 4.40 19.42 -2.95
C LEU A 169 3.74 20.55 -2.16
N VAL A 170 2.88 21.32 -2.84
CA VAL A 170 2.28 22.50 -2.21
C VAL A 170 0.99 22.18 -1.45
N GLU A 171 0.33 21.06 -1.72
CA GLU A 171 -0.93 20.61 -1.10
C GLU A 171 -2.01 21.72 -1.09
N GLY A 172 -2.05 22.53 -2.13
CA GLY A 172 -2.95 23.67 -2.22
C GLY A 172 -2.55 24.90 -1.37
N ASN A 173 -1.38 24.90 -0.72
CA ASN A 173 -0.90 26.02 0.07
C ASN A 173 -0.57 27.22 -0.86
N PRO A 174 -1.27 28.36 -0.73
CA PRO A 174 -1.07 29.52 -1.63
C PRO A 174 0.34 30.12 -1.57
N LEU A 175 0.95 30.15 -0.39
CA LEU A 175 2.32 30.67 -0.21
C LEU A 175 3.34 29.77 -0.89
N GLY A 176 3.24 28.44 -0.70
CA GLY A 176 4.10 27.48 -1.35
C GLY A 176 3.98 27.54 -2.89
N ALA A 177 2.73 27.56 -3.38
CA ALA A 177 2.47 27.69 -4.81
C ALA A 177 3.06 28.98 -5.38
N ARG A 178 2.92 30.12 -4.67
CA ARG A 178 3.47 31.42 -5.08
C ARG A 178 4.99 31.45 -5.07
N LEU A 179 5.62 30.91 -4.02
CA LEU A 179 7.08 30.86 -3.91
C LEU A 179 7.69 30.10 -5.09
N LEU A 180 7.14 28.92 -5.38
CA LEU A 180 7.60 28.11 -6.51
C LEU A 180 7.34 28.81 -7.86
N ALA A 181 6.18 29.46 -8.05
CA ALA A 181 5.88 30.20 -9.28
C ALA A 181 6.84 31.37 -9.47
N LEU A 182 7.18 32.10 -8.41
CA LEU A 182 8.14 33.23 -8.45
C LEU A 182 9.54 32.75 -8.90
N GLU A 183 10.07 31.73 -8.28
CA GLU A 183 11.39 31.17 -8.60
C GLU A 183 11.42 30.63 -10.04
N MET A 184 10.39 29.93 -10.47
CA MET A 184 10.30 29.40 -11.83
C MET A 184 10.13 30.49 -12.88
N SER A 185 9.55 31.65 -12.53
CA SER A 185 9.40 32.79 -13.45
C SER A 185 10.73 33.47 -13.80
N GLN A 186 11.79 33.20 -13.02
CA GLN A 186 13.14 33.77 -13.25
C GLN A 186 13.94 33.06 -14.34
N GLY A 187 13.32 32.13 -15.08
CA GLY A 187 13.89 31.59 -16.32
C GLY A 187 14.68 30.29 -16.16
N SER A 188 14.54 29.59 -15.04
CA SER A 188 15.14 28.27 -14.85
C SER A 188 14.38 27.20 -15.64
N SER A 189 15.08 26.45 -16.51
CA SER A 189 14.50 25.26 -17.11
C SER A 189 14.21 24.21 -16.03
N TYR A 190 13.10 23.52 -16.16
CA TYR A 190 12.70 22.47 -15.22
C TYR A 190 13.73 21.35 -15.17
N THR A 191 14.32 21.13 -13.99
CA THR A 191 15.16 19.98 -13.66
C THR A 191 14.76 19.41 -12.31
N GLU A 192 15.05 18.13 -12.04
CA GLU A 192 14.81 17.55 -10.70
C GLU A 192 15.63 18.25 -9.62
N GLU A 193 16.83 18.72 -9.95
CA GLU A 193 17.71 19.46 -9.06
C GLU A 193 17.09 20.80 -8.64
N LEU A 194 16.52 21.56 -9.60
CA LEU A 194 15.77 22.76 -9.29
C LEU A 194 14.60 22.49 -8.35
N MET A 195 13.81 21.44 -8.60
CA MET A 195 12.68 21.10 -7.75
C MET A 195 13.09 20.71 -6.33
N ASN A 196 14.20 20.00 -6.17
CA ASN A 196 14.74 19.67 -4.86
C ASN A 196 15.21 20.93 -4.12
N ASP A 197 15.87 21.87 -4.79
CA ASP A 197 16.29 23.15 -4.21
C ASP A 197 15.09 24.03 -3.81
N LEU A 198 14.08 24.13 -4.66
CA LEU A 198 12.85 24.86 -4.37
C LEU A 198 12.07 24.26 -3.19
N THR A 199 12.01 22.93 -3.14
CA THR A 199 11.40 22.20 -2.03
C THR A 199 12.13 22.50 -0.72
N ARG A 200 13.46 22.48 -0.73
CA ARG A 200 14.28 22.82 0.42
C ARG A 200 14.06 24.27 0.86
N LYS A 201 14.11 25.23 -0.04
CA LYS A 201 13.85 26.65 0.24
C LYS A 201 12.47 26.89 0.86
N PHE A 202 11.44 26.18 0.38
CA PHE A 202 10.11 26.27 0.95
C PHE A 202 10.07 25.82 2.42
N TYR A 203 10.68 24.68 2.75
CA TYR A 203 10.72 24.20 4.12
C TYR A 203 11.65 25.03 5.03
N GLU A 204 12.74 25.57 4.50
CA GLU A 204 13.58 26.53 5.21
C GLU A 204 12.78 27.80 5.57
N TYR A 205 12.00 28.31 4.63
CA TYR A 205 11.12 29.43 4.91
C TYR A 205 10.11 29.12 6.01
N LEU A 206 9.45 27.95 5.99
CA LEU A 206 8.54 27.55 7.05
C LEU A 206 9.24 27.47 8.42
N ASN A 207 10.45 26.97 8.48
CA ASN A 207 11.24 26.92 9.71
C ASN A 207 11.59 28.31 10.24
N GLN A 208 12.01 29.20 9.37
CA GLN A 208 12.47 30.55 9.76
C GLN A 208 11.31 31.51 10.06
N ALA A 209 10.26 31.49 9.26
CA ALA A 209 9.18 32.48 9.35
C ALA A 209 8.01 32.03 10.22
N ILE A 210 7.82 30.72 10.44
CA ILE A 210 6.65 30.20 11.12
C ILE A 210 7.04 29.44 12.38
N TYR A 211 7.87 28.41 12.24
CA TYR A 211 8.16 27.48 13.34
C TYR A 211 9.21 28.04 14.32
N SER A 212 9.95 29.09 13.94
CA SER A 212 10.85 29.79 14.85
C SER A 212 10.11 30.47 16.03
N GLU A 213 8.83 30.84 15.84
CA GLU A 213 8.00 31.43 16.90
C GLU A 213 7.52 30.41 17.94
N TRP A 214 7.66 29.13 17.67
CA TRP A 214 7.22 28.08 18.61
C TRP A 214 8.17 27.97 19.80
N PRO A 215 7.66 27.64 21.02
CA PRO A 215 8.50 27.26 22.14
C PRO A 215 9.47 26.14 21.78
N GLU A 216 10.70 26.22 22.31
CA GLU A 216 11.74 25.24 21.96
C GLU A 216 11.31 23.80 22.28
N GLU A 217 10.58 23.59 23.40
CA GLU A 217 10.07 22.27 23.78
C GLU A 217 9.13 21.67 22.71
N ILE A 218 8.30 22.49 22.09
CA ILE A 218 7.38 22.05 21.01
C ILE A 218 8.16 21.79 19.73
N ARG A 219 9.12 22.65 19.38
CA ARG A 219 9.98 22.44 18.21
C ARG A 219 10.78 21.13 18.31
N GLU A 220 11.35 20.90 19.49
CA GLU A 220 12.10 19.69 19.77
C GLU A 220 11.22 18.44 19.71
N MET A 221 10.05 18.47 20.34
CA MET A 221 9.08 17.40 20.28
C MET A 221 8.63 17.10 18.84
N MET A 222 8.24 18.13 18.08
CA MET A 222 7.79 17.96 16.69
C MET A 222 8.90 17.45 15.79
N MET A 223 10.16 17.87 16.01
CA MET A 223 11.32 17.39 15.28
C MET A 223 11.50 15.87 15.50
N GLN A 224 11.44 15.41 16.73
CA GLN A 224 11.54 13.99 17.04
C GLN A 224 10.37 13.20 16.47
N LEU A 225 9.13 13.66 16.66
CA LEU A 225 7.92 12.98 16.17
C LEU A 225 7.81 12.97 14.65
N SER A 226 8.49 13.89 13.94
CA SER A 226 8.52 13.89 12.47
C SER A 226 9.15 12.63 11.88
N LEU A 227 9.95 11.88 12.63
CA LEU A 227 10.52 10.61 12.22
C LEU A 227 9.48 9.47 12.20
N LEU A 228 8.47 9.56 13.08
CA LEU A 228 7.38 8.56 13.14
C LEU A 228 6.28 8.85 12.12
N GLU A 229 6.02 10.13 11.82
CA GLU A 229 4.96 10.62 10.91
C GLU A 229 3.54 10.37 11.43
N HIS A 230 3.24 9.16 11.86
CA HIS A 230 2.03 8.75 12.58
C HIS A 230 2.41 8.11 13.91
N PHE A 231 1.72 8.46 15.01
CA PHE A 231 2.06 7.96 16.33
C PHE A 231 0.88 8.03 17.31
N THR A 232 0.89 7.15 18.29
CA THR A 232 0.06 7.23 19.49
C THR A 232 0.76 8.05 20.58
N ILE A 233 0.04 8.40 21.64
CA ILE A 233 0.64 9.09 22.80
C ILE A 233 1.79 8.27 23.40
N GLN A 234 1.61 6.96 23.56
CA GLN A 234 2.63 6.08 24.10
C GLN A 234 3.91 6.10 23.27
N GLN A 235 3.79 6.06 21.95
CA GLN A 235 4.94 6.15 21.04
C GLN A 235 5.60 7.51 21.08
N ALA A 236 4.83 8.57 21.22
CA ALA A 236 5.37 9.92 21.37
C ALA A 236 6.12 10.08 22.70
N GLU A 237 5.65 9.48 23.78
CA GLU A 237 6.35 9.42 25.07
C GLU A 237 7.65 8.60 24.96
N GLU A 238 7.61 7.44 24.30
CA GLU A 238 8.79 6.60 24.05
C GLU A 238 9.83 7.32 23.17
N MET A 239 9.37 8.01 22.12
CA MET A 239 10.25 8.74 21.20
C MET A 239 10.94 9.93 21.89
N THR A 240 10.18 10.71 22.65
CA THR A 240 10.66 11.95 23.26
C THR A 240 11.31 11.74 24.65
N GLY A 241 11.01 10.62 25.31
CA GLY A 241 11.38 10.37 26.71
C GLY A 241 10.63 11.26 27.70
N ARG A 242 9.47 11.84 27.32
CA ARG A 242 8.68 12.80 28.10
C ARG A 242 7.32 12.22 28.48
N SER A 243 6.87 12.48 29.69
CA SER A 243 5.55 12.12 30.20
C SER A 243 4.48 13.20 29.97
N ASP A 244 4.89 14.43 29.60
CA ASP A 244 4.00 15.58 29.41
C ASP A 244 3.62 15.83 27.93
N VAL A 245 3.76 14.83 27.09
CA VAL A 245 3.48 14.93 25.63
C VAL A 245 2.07 15.40 25.33
N ASN A 246 1.07 14.92 26.08
CA ASN A 246 -0.32 15.37 25.93
C ASN A 246 -0.48 16.88 26.10
N ARG A 247 0.19 17.46 27.10
CA ARG A 247 0.17 18.90 27.33
C ARG A 247 0.80 19.67 26.18
N LEU A 248 1.94 19.19 25.70
CA LEU A 248 2.65 19.83 24.58
C LEU A 248 1.87 19.70 23.26
N LEU A 249 1.23 18.56 22.99
CA LEU A 249 0.37 18.41 21.81
C LEU A 249 -0.86 19.33 21.88
N ALA A 250 -1.47 19.49 23.06
CA ALA A 250 -2.57 20.45 23.25
C ALA A 250 -2.11 21.89 22.98
N GLN A 251 -0.94 22.29 23.47
CA GLN A 251 -0.36 23.59 23.17
C GLN A 251 -0.03 23.76 21.69
N ALA A 252 0.53 22.72 21.05
CA ALA A 252 0.83 22.73 19.64
C ALA A 252 -0.43 22.87 18.76
N ALA A 253 -1.55 22.25 19.17
CA ALA A 253 -2.83 22.38 18.50
C ALA A 253 -3.38 23.83 18.54
N GLU A 254 -3.04 24.60 19.57
CA GLU A 254 -3.41 26.03 19.68
C GLU A 254 -2.54 26.92 18.74
N MET A 255 -1.40 26.44 18.30
CA MET A 255 -0.49 27.21 17.43
C MET A 255 -0.82 27.08 15.94
N GLY A 256 -1.54 26.03 15.55
CA GLY A 256 -1.91 25.83 14.16
C GLY A 256 -2.43 24.44 13.87
N ASN A 257 -2.80 24.22 12.61
CA ASN A 257 -3.27 22.93 12.12
C ASN A 257 -2.09 22.05 11.74
N LEU A 258 -1.39 21.48 12.73
CA LEU A 258 -0.11 20.79 12.57
C LEU A 258 -0.26 19.29 12.36
N PHE A 259 -1.33 18.71 12.86
CA PHE A 259 -1.62 17.28 12.82
C PHE A 259 -3.13 17.04 12.81
N SER A 260 -3.52 15.85 12.40
CA SER A 260 -4.87 15.32 12.54
C SER A 260 -4.88 14.19 13.56
N PHE A 261 -6.02 13.99 14.23
CA PHE A 261 -6.25 12.85 15.11
C PHE A 261 -7.29 11.94 14.47
N LYS A 262 -6.92 10.69 14.22
CA LYS A 262 -7.79 9.69 13.62
C LYS A 262 -7.38 8.29 14.09
N ASP A 263 -8.36 7.41 14.27
CA ASP A 263 -8.15 5.98 14.62
C ASP A 263 -7.24 5.79 15.86
N GLY A 264 -7.34 6.71 16.84
CA GLY A 264 -6.57 6.66 18.09
C GLY A 264 -5.13 7.15 17.99
N GLY A 265 -4.72 7.70 16.85
CA GLY A 265 -3.37 8.22 16.62
C GLY A 265 -3.34 9.62 16.03
N TYR A 266 -2.18 10.24 16.15
CA TYR A 266 -1.86 11.54 15.56
C TYR A 266 -1.09 11.33 14.25
N THR A 267 -1.43 12.10 13.23
CA THR A 267 -0.69 12.14 11.96
C THR A 267 -0.22 13.56 11.72
N LEU A 268 1.09 13.77 11.66
CA LEU A 268 1.67 15.08 11.33
C LEU A 268 1.41 15.42 9.88
N ARG A 269 1.27 16.71 9.60
CA ARG A 269 1.16 17.18 8.22
C ARG A 269 2.50 17.10 7.50
N PRO A 270 2.51 16.79 6.19
CA PRO A 270 3.74 16.69 5.40
C PRO A 270 4.64 17.93 5.49
N ALA A 271 4.04 19.12 5.50
CA ALA A 271 4.80 20.37 5.66
C ALA A 271 5.55 20.43 7.01
N VAL A 272 4.93 19.98 8.11
CA VAL A 272 5.58 19.91 9.43
C VAL A 272 6.68 18.85 9.41
N ILE A 273 6.38 17.64 8.90
CA ILE A 273 7.33 16.54 8.82
C ILE A 273 8.61 16.98 8.10
N ASN A 274 8.47 17.50 6.89
CA ASN A 274 9.61 17.83 6.05
C ASN A 274 10.42 19.02 6.60
N SER A 275 9.73 20.05 7.14
CA SER A 275 10.40 21.17 7.78
C SER A 275 11.16 20.74 9.05
N MET A 276 10.60 19.85 9.86
CA MET A 276 11.25 19.37 11.09
C MET A 276 12.40 18.40 10.77
N LYS A 277 12.29 17.58 9.73
CA LYS A 277 13.43 16.78 9.23
C LYS A 277 14.57 17.67 8.77
N LEU A 278 14.27 18.74 8.03
CA LEU A 278 15.29 19.72 7.61
C LEU A 278 15.93 20.45 8.80
N ARG A 279 15.13 20.79 9.82
CA ARG A 279 15.63 21.35 11.09
C ARG A 279 16.60 20.37 11.76
N MET A 280 16.26 19.09 11.83
CA MET A 280 17.12 18.06 12.42
C MET A 280 18.51 18.03 11.74
N GLU A 281 18.58 18.19 10.42
CA GLU A 281 19.85 18.28 9.67
C GLU A 281 20.71 19.47 10.07
N THR A 282 20.07 20.56 10.54
CA THR A 282 20.79 21.81 10.90
C THR A 282 21.15 21.91 12.37
N VAL A 283 20.35 21.33 13.28
CA VAL A 283 20.53 21.51 14.72
C VAL A 283 21.09 20.29 15.46
N CYS A 284 20.98 19.09 14.87
CA CYS A 284 21.51 17.88 15.46
C CYS A 284 22.91 17.56 14.91
N ASP A 285 23.84 17.26 15.80
CA ASP A 285 25.07 16.59 15.38
C ASP A 285 24.78 15.14 14.93
N ARG A 286 25.77 14.52 14.31
CA ARG A 286 25.62 13.17 13.76
C ARG A 286 25.24 12.13 14.83
N VAL A 287 25.80 12.25 16.03
CA VAL A 287 25.58 11.29 17.12
C VAL A 287 24.12 11.35 17.58
N ARG A 288 23.63 12.57 17.84
CA ARG A 288 22.23 12.79 18.24
C ARG A 288 21.23 12.38 17.15
N LYS A 289 21.52 12.72 15.90
CA LYS A 289 20.69 12.31 14.76
C LYS A 289 20.58 10.81 14.64
N ASN A 290 21.70 10.09 14.72
CA ASN A 290 21.72 8.63 14.64
C ASN A 290 20.94 7.99 15.80
N GLU A 291 21.07 8.54 17.02
CA GLU A 291 20.31 8.05 18.18
C GLU A 291 18.79 8.26 18.02
N LEU A 292 18.35 9.41 17.48
CA LEU A 292 16.93 9.66 17.20
C LEU A 292 16.38 8.72 16.13
N LEU A 293 17.15 8.48 15.05
CA LEU A 293 16.79 7.54 14.00
C LEU A 293 16.72 6.11 14.52
N ARG A 294 17.68 5.70 15.36
CA ARG A 294 17.69 4.40 16.03
C ARG A 294 16.44 4.21 16.89
N ARG A 295 16.11 5.19 17.71
CA ARG A 295 14.91 5.15 18.58
C ARG A 295 13.62 5.06 17.77
N ALA A 296 13.48 5.86 16.74
CA ALA A 296 12.34 5.79 15.83
C ALA A 296 12.25 4.42 15.11
N GLY A 297 13.40 3.87 14.69
CA GLY A 297 13.49 2.53 14.12
C GLY A 297 12.98 1.46 15.07
N THR A 298 13.40 1.51 16.34
CA THR A 298 12.96 0.56 17.38
C THR A 298 11.43 0.62 17.62
N ILE A 299 10.85 1.81 17.60
CA ILE A 299 9.39 1.97 17.71
C ILE A 299 8.68 1.35 16.51
N CYS A 300 9.15 1.63 15.28
CA CYS A 300 8.58 1.04 14.08
C CYS A 300 8.71 -0.49 14.05
N GLU A 301 9.82 -1.04 14.53
CA GLU A 301 10.06 -2.49 14.62
C GLU A 301 9.08 -3.16 15.57
N LYS A 302 8.85 -2.59 16.76
CA LYS A 302 7.86 -3.08 17.73
C LYS A 302 6.43 -3.12 17.16
N GLU A 303 6.11 -2.21 16.25
CA GLU A 303 4.83 -2.18 15.53
C GLU A 303 4.76 -3.17 14.37
N GLY A 304 5.83 -3.86 14.05
CA GLY A 304 5.92 -4.75 12.89
C GLY A 304 6.08 -4.01 11.55
N ASN A 305 6.38 -2.71 11.56
CA ASN A 305 6.68 -1.96 10.33
C ASN A 305 8.16 -2.10 9.96
N ILE A 306 8.54 -3.32 9.61
CA ILE A 306 9.93 -3.73 9.36
C ILE A 306 10.62 -2.91 8.26
N PRO A 307 9.98 -2.62 7.08
CA PRO A 307 10.63 -1.81 6.05
C PRO A 307 10.96 -0.39 6.52
N ARG A 308 10.09 0.20 7.34
CA ARG A 308 10.31 1.54 7.88
C ARG A 308 11.41 1.53 8.94
N ALA A 309 11.40 0.54 9.82
CA ALA A 309 12.45 0.35 10.82
C ALA A 309 13.82 0.21 10.17
N LEU A 310 13.94 -0.67 9.16
CA LEU A 310 15.17 -0.86 8.41
C LEU A 310 15.69 0.44 7.78
N LYS A 311 14.80 1.20 7.12
CA LYS A 311 15.19 2.48 6.53
C LYS A 311 15.73 3.46 7.57
N LEU A 312 15.07 3.59 8.72
CA LEU A 312 15.51 4.46 9.81
C LEU A 312 16.86 4.01 10.38
N TYR A 313 17.09 2.71 10.53
CA TYR A 313 18.37 2.17 10.96
C TYR A 313 19.48 2.40 9.92
N GLN A 314 19.18 2.27 8.62
CA GLN A 314 20.13 2.57 7.54
C GLN A 314 20.49 4.06 7.52
N ASP A 315 19.50 4.96 7.61
CA ASP A 315 19.70 6.41 7.67
C ASP A 315 20.52 6.80 8.94
N GLY A 316 20.35 6.07 10.03
CA GLY A 316 21.06 6.21 11.30
C GLY A 316 22.38 5.46 11.40
N GLN A 317 22.78 4.71 10.36
CA GLN A 317 24.00 3.87 10.36
C GLN A 317 24.08 2.90 11.56
N CYS A 318 22.93 2.32 11.92
CA CYS A 318 22.76 1.42 13.07
C CYS A 318 23.01 -0.05 12.66
N GLU A 319 24.26 -0.41 12.36
CA GLU A 319 24.62 -1.74 11.82
C GLU A 319 24.14 -2.91 12.68
N LYS A 320 24.26 -2.78 14.01
CA LYS A 320 23.83 -3.83 14.95
C LYS A 320 22.32 -4.08 14.90
N GLU A 321 21.54 -3.00 14.86
CA GLU A 321 20.09 -3.06 14.79
C GLU A 321 19.62 -3.60 13.42
N ILE A 322 20.29 -3.23 12.33
CA ILE A 322 20.04 -3.79 10.99
C ILE A 322 20.27 -5.30 11.01
N HIS A 323 21.40 -5.77 11.55
CA HIS A 323 21.72 -7.18 11.66
C HIS A 323 20.66 -7.95 12.47
N ALA A 324 20.36 -7.47 13.68
CA ALA A 324 19.35 -8.09 14.55
C ALA A 324 17.99 -8.17 13.89
N LEU A 325 17.55 -7.07 13.23
CA LEU A 325 16.29 -6.99 12.51
C LEU A 325 16.23 -7.98 11.34
N LEU A 326 17.30 -8.10 10.55
CA LEU A 326 17.33 -9.02 9.42
C LEU A 326 17.34 -10.48 9.87
N ILE A 327 18.05 -10.84 10.94
CA ILE A 327 18.03 -12.18 11.53
C ILE A 327 16.62 -12.50 12.06
N ASP A 328 16.05 -11.63 12.87
CA ASP A 328 14.70 -11.85 13.41
C ASP A 328 13.63 -11.96 12.31
N ASN A 329 13.72 -11.09 11.29
CA ASN A 329 12.83 -11.18 10.14
C ASN A 329 13.02 -12.49 9.35
N ALA A 330 14.25 -12.98 9.16
CA ALA A 330 14.51 -14.26 8.51
C ALA A 330 13.86 -15.43 9.27
N ARG A 331 13.95 -15.42 10.59
CA ARG A 331 13.33 -16.45 11.47
C ARG A 331 11.79 -16.42 11.41
N ARG A 332 11.21 -15.24 11.42
CA ARG A 332 9.74 -15.07 11.43
C ARG A 332 9.09 -15.28 10.07
N TYR A 333 9.77 -14.87 8.99
CA TYR A 333 9.14 -14.74 7.68
C TYR A 333 9.95 -15.36 6.52
N PRO A 334 10.52 -16.56 6.67
CA PRO A 334 11.39 -17.12 5.62
C PRO A 334 10.67 -17.42 4.30
N GLY A 335 9.37 -17.60 4.32
CA GLY A 335 8.57 -17.88 3.12
C GLY A 335 7.60 -16.77 2.72
N GLY A 336 7.61 -15.62 3.39
CA GLY A 336 6.60 -14.59 3.17
C GLY A 336 6.91 -13.26 3.84
N GLY A 337 5.91 -12.44 4.06
CA GLY A 337 6.02 -11.15 4.73
C GLY A 337 7.00 -10.20 4.04
N TYR A 338 7.83 -9.55 4.83
CA TYR A 338 8.83 -8.59 4.34
C TYR A 338 10.12 -9.23 3.84
N TYR A 339 10.27 -10.54 3.96
CA TYR A 339 11.51 -11.24 3.66
C TYR A 339 12.02 -10.95 2.24
N TYR A 340 11.16 -11.10 1.24
CA TYR A 340 11.49 -10.81 -0.15
C TYR A 340 11.65 -9.30 -0.42
N GLU A 341 10.83 -8.47 0.22
CA GLU A 341 10.88 -7.00 0.06
C GLU A 341 12.20 -6.43 0.57
N LEU A 342 12.81 -7.07 1.57
CA LEU A 342 14.10 -6.68 2.14
C LEU A 342 15.31 -7.29 1.41
N THR A 343 15.11 -7.98 0.29
CA THR A 343 16.19 -8.60 -0.51
C THR A 343 17.39 -7.68 -0.73
N PRO A 344 17.23 -6.40 -1.12
CA PRO A 344 18.37 -5.51 -1.31
C PRO A 344 19.24 -5.36 -0.04
N ALA A 345 18.61 -5.31 1.13
CA ALA A 345 19.33 -5.21 2.41
C ALA A 345 20.09 -6.49 2.75
N TYR A 346 19.45 -7.66 2.59
CA TYR A 346 20.13 -8.94 2.78
C TYR A 346 21.32 -9.14 1.84
N LEU A 347 21.18 -8.75 0.57
CA LEU A 347 22.25 -8.89 -0.44
C LEU A 347 23.37 -7.87 -0.28
N ALA A 348 23.10 -6.73 0.36
CA ALA A 348 24.10 -5.70 0.63
C ALA A 348 25.02 -6.03 1.80
N LEU A 349 24.65 -6.99 2.67
CA LEU A 349 25.49 -7.39 3.79
C LEU A 349 26.85 -7.93 3.30
N PRO A 350 27.97 -7.57 3.94
CA PRO A 350 29.27 -8.17 3.68
C PRO A 350 29.25 -9.70 3.83
N GLU A 351 30.02 -10.41 3.00
CA GLU A 351 30.04 -11.89 3.03
C GLU A 351 30.48 -12.44 4.39
N GLU A 352 31.43 -11.78 5.04
CA GLU A 352 31.93 -12.18 6.38
C GLU A 352 30.83 -12.11 7.44
N GLU A 353 29.96 -11.08 7.36
CA GLU A 353 28.84 -10.93 8.26
C GLU A 353 27.77 -11.99 8.04
N VAL A 354 27.48 -12.30 6.77
CA VAL A 354 26.52 -13.36 6.43
C VAL A 354 27.02 -14.73 6.93
N ARG A 355 28.32 -15.01 6.80
CA ARG A 355 28.92 -16.26 7.26
C ARG A 355 28.92 -16.43 8.78
N SER A 356 28.70 -15.37 9.54
CA SER A 356 28.61 -15.42 11.00
C SER A 356 27.26 -15.90 11.55
N SER A 357 26.23 -16.04 10.71
CA SER A 357 24.88 -16.41 11.15
C SER A 357 24.23 -17.41 10.21
N PRO A 358 23.79 -18.58 10.70
CA PRO A 358 23.09 -19.56 9.89
C PRO A 358 21.76 -19.03 9.32
N ASP A 359 21.11 -18.10 10.02
CA ASP A 359 19.89 -17.42 9.56
C ASP A 359 20.16 -16.59 8.30
N LEU A 360 21.26 -15.82 8.28
CA LEU A 360 21.64 -14.99 7.14
C LEU A 360 22.17 -15.81 5.97
N ILE A 361 22.90 -16.91 6.23
CA ILE A 361 23.34 -17.84 5.19
C ILE A 361 22.12 -18.47 4.51
N ALA A 362 21.18 -18.99 5.30
CA ALA A 362 19.95 -19.59 4.79
C ALA A 362 19.11 -18.56 4.02
N ALA A 363 18.98 -17.32 4.55
CA ALA A 363 18.31 -16.23 3.89
C ALA A 363 18.90 -15.95 2.50
N ARG A 364 20.23 -15.88 2.41
CA ARG A 364 20.92 -15.63 1.15
C ARG A 364 20.71 -16.73 0.13
N SER A 365 20.75 -18.00 0.52
CA SER A 365 20.43 -19.15 -0.32
C SER A 365 18.99 -19.04 -0.87
N MET A 366 18.00 -18.83 0.00
CA MET A 366 16.59 -18.70 -0.40
C MET A 366 16.38 -17.52 -1.34
N LEU A 367 16.95 -16.35 -1.06
CA LEU A 367 16.76 -15.15 -1.89
C LEU A 367 17.37 -15.30 -3.28
N TYR A 368 18.52 -15.97 -3.42
CA TYR A 368 19.08 -16.29 -4.72
C TYR A 368 18.19 -17.28 -5.49
N SER A 369 17.59 -18.27 -4.83
CA SER A 369 16.63 -19.16 -5.45
C SER A 369 15.40 -18.37 -5.97
N LEU A 370 14.84 -17.48 -5.16
CA LEU A 370 13.73 -16.61 -5.57
C LEU A 370 14.10 -15.63 -6.69
N ALA A 371 15.38 -15.25 -6.78
CA ALA A 371 15.93 -14.44 -7.88
C ALA A 371 16.29 -15.24 -9.12
N LEU A 372 15.91 -16.53 -9.19
CA LEU A 372 16.17 -17.46 -10.30
C LEU A 372 17.66 -17.75 -10.52
N ASN A 373 18.48 -17.64 -9.48
CA ASN A 373 19.89 -17.96 -9.50
C ASN A 373 20.18 -19.21 -8.66
N ALA A 374 19.84 -20.37 -9.22
CA ALA A 374 20.03 -21.65 -8.54
C ALA A 374 21.49 -21.92 -8.18
N THR A 375 22.46 -21.50 -9.02
CA THR A 375 23.90 -21.72 -8.77
C THR A 375 24.36 -21.01 -7.50
N GLU A 376 24.03 -19.74 -7.34
CA GLU A 376 24.38 -19.01 -6.11
C GLU A 376 23.60 -19.50 -4.90
N SER A 377 22.34 -19.90 -5.08
CA SER A 377 21.55 -20.51 -4.02
C SER A 377 22.21 -21.77 -3.48
N GLU A 378 22.65 -22.69 -4.36
CA GLU A 378 23.34 -23.92 -3.95
C GLU A 378 24.75 -23.65 -3.36
N ARG A 379 25.45 -22.62 -3.84
CA ARG A 379 26.71 -22.18 -3.22
C ARG A 379 26.50 -21.80 -1.75
N TRP A 380 25.47 -20.99 -1.47
CA TRP A 380 25.17 -20.59 -0.08
C TRP A 380 24.60 -21.73 0.75
N TYR A 381 23.88 -22.66 0.15
CA TYR A 381 23.48 -23.90 0.83
C TYR A 381 24.71 -24.73 1.26
N ALA A 382 25.73 -24.89 0.40
CA ALA A 382 26.97 -25.54 0.77
C ALA A 382 27.70 -24.82 1.91
N VAL A 383 27.72 -23.48 1.91
CA VAL A 383 28.28 -22.69 3.03
C VAL A 383 27.55 -23.00 4.33
N LEU A 384 26.22 -23.19 4.29
CA LEU A 384 25.45 -23.57 5.49
C LEU A 384 25.80 -24.99 5.97
N GLN A 385 26.05 -25.92 5.07
CA GLN A 385 26.52 -27.27 5.41
C GLN A 385 27.90 -27.22 6.07
N GLU A 386 28.82 -26.41 5.55
CA GLU A 386 30.15 -26.21 6.15
C GLU A 386 30.04 -25.59 7.55
N TYR A 387 29.14 -24.59 7.72
CA TYR A 387 28.85 -23.96 9.01
C TYR A 387 28.34 -24.99 10.04
N ALA A 388 27.35 -25.80 9.66
CA ALA A 388 26.80 -26.84 10.51
C ALA A 388 27.88 -27.87 10.93
N ALA A 389 28.69 -28.35 9.98
CA ALA A 389 29.71 -29.36 10.26
C ALA A 389 30.88 -28.85 11.11
N GLY A 390 31.21 -27.57 11.02
CA GLY A 390 32.39 -26.97 11.65
C GLY A 390 32.13 -26.21 12.96
N HIS A 391 30.85 -25.92 13.29
CA HIS A 391 30.56 -25.06 14.44
C HIS A 391 30.59 -25.83 15.77
N PRO A 392 31.36 -25.34 16.77
CA PRO A 392 31.59 -26.07 18.04
C PRO A 392 30.39 -25.95 19.01
N ASP A 393 29.53 -24.92 18.87
CA ASP A 393 28.37 -24.73 19.72
C ASP A 393 27.20 -25.64 19.25
N PRO A 394 26.69 -26.52 20.13
CA PRO A 394 25.60 -27.43 19.80
C PRO A 394 24.26 -26.70 19.44
N GLU A 395 24.05 -25.49 19.95
CA GLU A 395 22.85 -24.72 19.65
C GLU A 395 22.91 -24.13 18.23
N GLU A 396 24.05 -23.55 17.86
CA GLU A 396 24.31 -23.05 16.51
C GLU A 396 24.29 -24.18 15.47
N HIS A 397 24.87 -25.34 15.82
CA HIS A 397 24.80 -26.53 14.98
C HIS A 397 23.32 -26.94 14.72
N ARG A 398 22.49 -27.06 15.78
CA ARG A 398 21.09 -27.42 15.64
C ARG A 398 20.30 -26.39 14.83
N LEU A 399 20.60 -25.11 15.01
CA LEU A 399 19.96 -24.03 14.23
C LEU A 399 20.31 -24.15 12.75
N ALA A 400 21.59 -24.39 12.43
CA ALA A 400 22.04 -24.59 11.05
C ALA A 400 21.40 -25.83 10.42
N GLU A 401 21.31 -26.96 11.14
CA GLU A 401 20.62 -28.17 10.68
C GLU A 401 19.12 -27.94 10.45
N SER A 402 18.47 -27.15 11.33
CA SER A 402 17.07 -26.76 11.13
C SER A 402 16.88 -25.97 9.83
N TRP A 403 17.80 -25.07 9.52
CA TRP A 403 17.80 -24.31 8.27
C TRP A 403 18.11 -25.18 7.04
N LEU A 404 19.01 -26.15 7.14
CA LEU A 404 19.27 -27.10 6.05
C LEU A 404 18.02 -27.90 5.69
N VAL A 405 17.35 -28.47 6.71
CA VAL A 405 16.07 -29.17 6.51
C VAL A 405 15.01 -28.27 5.92
N TYR A 406 14.92 -27.01 6.40
CA TYR A 406 14.01 -26.04 5.85
C TYR A 406 14.26 -25.76 4.35
N LEU A 407 15.52 -25.54 3.96
CA LEU A 407 15.91 -25.27 2.58
C LEU A 407 15.69 -26.48 1.66
N ASP A 408 15.97 -27.71 2.15
CA ASP A 408 15.70 -28.94 1.39
C ASP A 408 14.24 -29.03 0.95
N ILE A 409 13.32 -28.67 1.84
CA ILE A 409 11.87 -28.67 1.57
C ILE A 409 11.46 -27.45 0.73
N SER A 410 12.02 -26.25 1.02
CA SER A 410 11.43 -24.98 0.60
C SER A 410 12.07 -24.37 -0.64
N LEU A 411 13.33 -24.71 -1.03
CA LEU A 411 13.98 -24.08 -2.19
C LEU A 411 13.17 -24.29 -3.48
N PRO A 412 12.69 -23.22 -4.14
CA PRO A 412 11.83 -23.33 -5.32
C PRO A 412 12.44 -24.12 -6.48
N HIS A 413 13.71 -23.89 -6.81
CA HIS A 413 14.39 -24.49 -7.95
C HIS A 413 14.59 -26.00 -7.83
N ARG A 414 14.51 -26.57 -6.61
CA ARG A 414 14.61 -28.02 -6.38
C ARG A 414 13.32 -28.79 -6.73
N GLY A 415 12.23 -28.06 -7.03
CA GLY A 415 10.95 -28.68 -7.41
C GLY A 415 10.27 -29.46 -6.28
N SER A 416 9.38 -30.41 -6.64
CA SER A 416 8.57 -31.20 -5.69
C SER A 416 8.61 -32.71 -5.99
N THR A 417 9.42 -33.16 -6.91
CA THR A 417 9.38 -34.57 -7.42
C THR A 417 9.68 -35.60 -6.33
N ASN A 418 10.67 -35.35 -5.46
CA ASN A 418 11.08 -36.27 -4.40
C ASN A 418 10.62 -35.78 -3.01
N LEU A 419 9.56 -34.98 -2.93
CA LEU A 419 9.16 -34.30 -1.71
C LEU A 419 8.86 -35.27 -0.55
N ILE A 420 8.28 -36.44 -0.81
CA ILE A 420 7.96 -37.43 0.23
C ILE A 420 9.23 -37.98 0.88
N GLU A 421 10.23 -38.33 0.07
CA GLU A 421 11.52 -38.82 0.56
C GLU A 421 12.23 -37.76 1.40
N VAL A 422 12.18 -36.48 0.96
CA VAL A 422 12.73 -35.34 1.67
C VAL A 422 11.98 -35.12 3.00
N LEU A 423 10.65 -35.27 3.05
CA LEU A 423 9.85 -35.15 4.27
C LEU A 423 10.13 -36.29 5.24
N ASP A 424 10.31 -37.53 4.75
CA ASP A 424 10.70 -38.69 5.56
C ASP A 424 12.07 -38.51 6.21
N GLU A 425 13.02 -38.00 5.47
CA GLU A 425 14.36 -37.70 6.00
C GLU A 425 14.32 -36.55 7.00
N ALA A 426 13.57 -35.48 6.67
CA ALA A 426 13.35 -34.35 7.56
C ALA A 426 12.71 -34.78 8.88
N ALA A 427 11.66 -35.60 8.86
CA ALA A 427 11.00 -36.11 10.07
C ALA A 427 11.98 -36.91 10.95
N ARG A 428 12.80 -37.76 10.36
CA ARG A 428 13.83 -38.51 11.08
C ARG A 428 14.87 -37.58 11.74
N LYS A 429 15.38 -36.60 11.01
CA LYS A 429 16.35 -35.62 11.53
C LYS A 429 15.74 -34.79 12.68
N ILE A 430 14.52 -34.28 12.51
CA ILE A 430 13.82 -33.49 13.53
C ILE A 430 13.72 -34.27 14.85
N GLN A 431 13.36 -35.56 14.78
CA GLN A 431 13.23 -36.42 15.97
C GLN A 431 14.56 -36.76 16.61
N THR A 432 15.58 -37.12 15.80
CA THR A 432 16.90 -37.56 16.33
C THR A 432 17.70 -36.40 16.89
N GLU A 433 17.68 -35.24 16.26
CA GLU A 433 18.48 -34.07 16.63
C GLU A 433 17.68 -33.00 17.40
N ARG A 434 16.39 -33.21 17.62
CA ARG A 434 15.49 -32.27 18.31
C ARG A 434 15.51 -30.88 17.69
N LEU A 435 15.40 -30.83 16.35
CA LEU A 435 15.42 -29.59 15.60
C LEU A 435 14.18 -28.74 15.84
N VAL A 436 14.35 -27.43 15.86
CA VAL A 436 13.25 -26.45 15.91
C VAL A 436 13.12 -25.83 14.53
N MET A 437 12.06 -26.21 13.83
CA MET A 437 11.89 -25.81 12.44
C MET A 437 11.49 -24.35 12.31
N PRO A 438 12.09 -23.60 11.36
CA PRO A 438 11.57 -22.31 10.93
C PRO A 438 10.14 -22.41 10.39
N GLU A 439 9.43 -21.29 10.35
CA GLU A 439 8.06 -21.27 9.87
C GLU A 439 7.99 -21.50 8.36
N PHE A 440 7.26 -22.53 7.93
CA PHE A 440 7.05 -22.82 6.51
C PHE A 440 5.98 -21.93 5.88
N SER A 441 6.05 -21.75 4.56
CA SER A 441 4.98 -21.23 3.73
C SER A 441 4.78 -22.13 2.52
N VAL A 442 3.75 -22.96 2.57
CA VAL A 442 3.46 -23.93 1.50
C VAL A 442 2.86 -23.25 0.27
N THR A 443 2.11 -22.17 0.46
CA THR A 443 1.40 -21.50 -0.61
C THR A 443 2.11 -20.26 -1.12
N GLY A 444 3.00 -19.66 -0.34
CA GLY A 444 3.60 -18.35 -0.64
C GLY A 444 2.55 -17.23 -0.76
N GLY A 445 1.39 -17.38 -0.08
CA GLY A 445 0.27 -16.45 -0.17
C GLY A 445 -0.54 -16.55 -1.47
N GLN A 446 -0.31 -17.58 -2.29
CA GLN A 446 -1.09 -17.83 -3.52
C GLN A 446 -2.45 -18.49 -3.18
N PRO A 447 -3.48 -18.33 -4.02
CA PRO A 447 -4.80 -18.95 -3.82
C PRO A 447 -4.85 -20.42 -4.28
N SER A 448 -3.76 -21.14 -4.16
CA SER A 448 -3.63 -22.52 -4.65
C SER A 448 -2.54 -23.26 -3.87
N ILE A 449 -2.73 -24.53 -3.60
CA ILE A 449 -1.71 -25.47 -3.16
C ILE A 449 -0.97 -26.02 -4.38
N ILE A 450 -1.71 -26.47 -5.40
CA ILE A 450 -1.10 -27.07 -6.62
C ILE A 450 -0.11 -26.12 -7.29
N ASN A 451 -0.45 -24.84 -7.37
CA ASN A 451 0.44 -23.78 -7.84
C ASN A 451 0.87 -22.83 -6.71
N GLY A 452 1.28 -23.39 -5.60
CA GLY A 452 1.72 -22.70 -4.38
C GLY A 452 3.15 -22.23 -4.42
N SER A 453 3.88 -22.31 -3.31
CA SER A 453 5.31 -21.98 -3.25
C SER A 453 6.13 -22.85 -4.23
N LYS A 454 5.78 -24.11 -4.35
CA LYS A 454 6.24 -25.03 -5.41
C LYS A 454 5.10 -25.43 -6.33
N ASP A 455 5.39 -26.16 -7.39
CA ASP A 455 4.40 -26.79 -8.27
C ASP A 455 4.18 -28.24 -7.82
N PHE A 456 2.92 -28.57 -7.52
CA PHE A 456 2.50 -29.89 -7.02
C PHE A 456 1.64 -30.65 -8.04
N CYS A 457 1.74 -30.36 -9.35
CA CYS A 457 0.99 -31.08 -10.38
C CYS A 457 1.20 -32.58 -10.31
N ASP A 458 2.45 -33.04 -10.16
CA ASP A 458 2.76 -34.48 -10.14
C ASP A 458 2.06 -35.21 -8.98
N TRP A 459 1.85 -34.51 -7.85
CA TRP A 459 1.09 -35.02 -6.72
C TRP A 459 -0.38 -35.34 -7.09
N THR A 460 -0.97 -34.59 -8.00
CA THR A 460 -2.37 -34.80 -8.39
C THR A 460 -2.60 -36.07 -9.19
N ARG A 461 -1.56 -36.70 -9.75
CA ARG A 461 -1.71 -37.95 -10.56
C ARG A 461 -2.22 -39.14 -9.72
N ASP A 462 -1.77 -39.20 -8.46
CA ASP A 462 -2.21 -40.21 -7.49
C ASP A 462 -2.49 -39.55 -6.15
N ASP A 463 -3.43 -38.62 -6.16
CA ASP A 463 -3.71 -37.72 -5.05
C ASP A 463 -4.16 -38.41 -3.75
N GLN A 464 -4.86 -39.55 -3.84
CA GLN A 464 -5.30 -40.29 -2.65
C GLN A 464 -4.14 -41.01 -1.97
N THR A 465 -3.28 -41.68 -2.72
CA THR A 465 -2.07 -42.32 -2.17
C THR A 465 -1.13 -41.28 -1.59
N MET A 466 -0.91 -40.20 -2.32
CA MET A 466 -0.08 -39.08 -1.86
C MET A 466 -0.62 -38.41 -0.62
N ALA A 467 -1.94 -38.21 -0.52
CA ALA A 467 -2.56 -37.66 0.67
C ALA A 467 -2.35 -38.55 1.92
N PHE A 468 -2.52 -39.84 1.76
CA PHE A 468 -2.29 -40.81 2.86
C PHE A 468 -0.82 -40.82 3.31
N GLN A 469 0.12 -40.74 2.38
CA GLN A 469 1.55 -40.68 2.69
C GLN A 469 1.92 -39.36 3.37
N LEU A 470 1.41 -38.24 2.86
CA LEU A 470 1.66 -36.91 3.44
C LEU A 470 1.08 -36.78 4.84
N GLU A 471 -0.13 -37.29 5.10
CA GLU A 471 -0.80 -37.17 6.40
C GLU A 471 0.05 -37.72 7.54
N LYS A 472 0.89 -38.74 7.25
CA LYS A 472 1.79 -39.36 8.22
C LYS A 472 2.95 -38.46 8.65
N HIS A 473 3.54 -37.69 7.72
CA HIS A 473 4.81 -36.99 7.92
C HIS A 473 4.65 -35.46 8.03
N VAL A 474 3.60 -34.92 7.41
CA VAL A 474 3.36 -33.48 7.30
C VAL A 474 3.19 -32.82 8.68
N GLY A 475 2.53 -33.52 9.64
CA GLY A 475 2.31 -33.00 10.99
C GLY A 475 3.60 -32.74 11.76
N GLU A 476 4.56 -33.64 11.62
CA GLU A 476 5.85 -33.58 12.33
C GLU A 476 6.77 -32.51 11.75
N VAL A 477 6.76 -32.33 10.41
CA VAL A 477 7.68 -31.45 9.70
C VAL A 477 7.13 -30.03 9.57
N LEU A 478 5.86 -29.89 9.14
CA LEU A 478 5.28 -28.58 8.83
C LEU A 478 4.52 -27.93 10.00
N GLY A 479 4.37 -28.63 11.12
CA GLY A 479 3.71 -28.10 12.30
C GLY A 479 2.28 -27.56 11.99
N PRO A 480 1.98 -26.28 12.32
CA PRO A 480 0.66 -25.69 12.06
C PRO A 480 0.26 -25.66 10.57
N TYR A 481 1.20 -25.71 9.63
CA TYR A 481 0.90 -25.82 8.19
C TYR A 481 0.34 -27.18 7.78
N SER A 482 0.43 -28.19 8.60
CA SER A 482 -0.20 -29.49 8.33
C SER A 482 -1.72 -29.44 8.39
N LYS A 483 -2.28 -28.58 9.26
CA LYS A 483 -3.72 -28.52 9.52
C LYS A 483 -4.46 -27.95 8.31
N GLY A 484 -5.29 -28.79 7.71
CA GLY A 484 -6.08 -28.47 6.53
C GLY A 484 -5.37 -28.62 5.20
N LEU A 485 -4.04 -28.79 5.19
CA LEU A 485 -3.24 -28.87 3.95
C LEU A 485 -3.71 -30.01 3.04
N VAL A 486 -3.82 -31.23 3.60
CA VAL A 486 -4.18 -32.43 2.85
C VAL A 486 -5.64 -32.35 2.36
N SER A 487 -6.56 -31.97 3.25
CA SER A 487 -7.99 -31.84 2.91
C SER A 487 -8.23 -30.80 1.81
N ILE A 488 -7.59 -29.62 1.90
CA ILE A 488 -7.73 -28.57 0.90
C ILE A 488 -7.03 -28.97 -0.40
N GLY A 489 -5.84 -29.59 -0.35
CA GLY A 489 -5.11 -30.05 -1.51
C GLY A 489 -5.87 -31.11 -2.31
N LEU A 490 -6.49 -32.10 -1.62
CA LEU A 490 -7.38 -33.07 -2.25
C LEU A 490 -8.61 -32.41 -2.89
N ALA A 491 -9.22 -31.46 -2.18
CA ALA A 491 -10.34 -30.71 -2.71
C ALA A 491 -9.97 -29.93 -3.97
N GLU A 492 -8.80 -29.29 -3.99
CA GLU A 492 -8.29 -28.56 -5.17
C GLU A 492 -7.98 -29.51 -6.33
N SER A 493 -7.31 -30.65 -6.08
CA SER A 493 -7.04 -31.65 -7.11
C SER A 493 -8.34 -32.16 -7.75
N LEU A 494 -9.32 -32.54 -6.92
CA LEU A 494 -10.62 -32.99 -7.40
C LEU A 494 -11.36 -31.91 -8.19
N PHE A 495 -11.29 -30.65 -7.77
CA PHE A 495 -11.88 -29.52 -8.47
C PHE A 495 -11.23 -29.33 -9.84
N GLU A 496 -9.92 -29.29 -9.93
CA GLU A 496 -9.20 -29.07 -11.20
C GLU A 496 -9.42 -30.21 -12.20
N LYS A 497 -9.61 -31.42 -11.73
CA LYS A 497 -10.00 -32.58 -12.54
C LYS A 497 -11.47 -32.56 -12.97
N GLY A 498 -12.25 -31.56 -12.60
CA GLY A 498 -13.66 -31.47 -12.95
C GLY A 498 -14.59 -32.39 -12.13
N GLY A 499 -14.10 -32.91 -11.00
CA GLY A 499 -14.79 -33.87 -10.18
C GLY A 499 -16.07 -33.35 -9.50
N ASN A 500 -16.68 -34.20 -8.67
CA ASN A 500 -17.96 -33.92 -7.99
C ASN A 500 -17.85 -32.70 -7.05
N ILE A 501 -18.60 -31.64 -7.37
CA ILE A 501 -18.58 -30.35 -6.64
C ILE A 501 -18.98 -30.50 -5.16
N TYR A 502 -19.91 -31.38 -4.82
CA TYR A 502 -20.31 -31.61 -3.42
C TYR A 502 -19.16 -32.22 -2.62
N LYS A 503 -18.40 -33.14 -3.24
CA LYS A 503 -17.20 -33.70 -2.59
C LYS A 503 -16.08 -32.69 -2.46
N VAL A 504 -15.91 -31.81 -3.44
CA VAL A 504 -14.97 -30.68 -3.36
C VAL A 504 -15.33 -29.78 -2.18
N LEU A 505 -16.60 -29.40 -2.04
CA LEU A 505 -17.06 -28.55 -0.93
C LEU A 505 -16.91 -29.25 0.44
N GLU A 506 -17.22 -30.52 0.52
CA GLU A 506 -17.04 -31.32 1.75
C GLU A 506 -15.58 -31.26 2.23
N LEU A 507 -14.64 -31.59 1.32
CA LEU A 507 -13.21 -31.59 1.62
C LEU A 507 -12.68 -30.18 1.91
N ALA A 508 -13.09 -29.17 1.13
CA ALA A 508 -12.66 -27.78 1.33
C ALA A 508 -13.15 -27.24 2.69
N ASN A 509 -14.42 -27.47 3.05
CA ASN A 509 -14.96 -27.05 4.35
C ASN A 509 -14.32 -27.81 5.52
N ARG A 510 -14.06 -29.11 5.36
CA ARG A 510 -13.29 -29.88 6.36
C ARG A 510 -11.92 -29.26 6.57
N GLY A 511 -11.18 -28.98 5.51
CA GLY A 511 -9.87 -28.35 5.60
C GLY A 511 -9.92 -26.93 6.20
N LEU A 512 -10.95 -26.13 5.88
CA LEU A 512 -11.18 -24.82 6.51
C LEU A 512 -11.39 -24.95 8.02
N MET A 513 -12.18 -25.91 8.47
CA MET A 513 -12.38 -26.18 9.92
C MET A 513 -11.05 -26.60 10.59
N GLU A 514 -10.26 -27.44 9.93
CA GLU A 514 -8.95 -27.86 10.41
C GLU A 514 -7.98 -26.67 10.53
N THR A 515 -7.96 -25.76 9.55
CA THR A 515 -7.11 -24.55 9.58
C THR A 515 -7.55 -23.57 10.67
N MET A 516 -8.86 -23.38 10.88
CA MET A 516 -9.38 -22.50 11.93
C MET A 516 -9.04 -23.00 13.34
N ASN A 517 -8.79 -24.30 13.51
CA ASN A 517 -8.38 -24.92 14.76
C ASN A 517 -6.85 -24.92 14.97
N GLY A 518 -6.20 -23.79 14.67
CA GLY A 518 -4.79 -23.56 14.92
C GLY A 518 -3.89 -23.85 13.72
N GLY A 519 -4.43 -23.83 12.50
CA GLY A 519 -3.67 -23.85 11.26
C GLY A 519 -3.20 -22.45 10.83
N LYS A 520 -2.58 -22.37 9.66
CA LYS A 520 -2.08 -21.12 9.10
C LYS A 520 -3.10 -20.40 8.23
N PHE A 521 -3.16 -19.08 8.36
CA PHE A 521 -4.09 -18.22 7.63
C PHE A 521 -3.95 -18.34 6.10
N GLU A 522 -2.74 -18.60 5.60
CA GLU A 522 -2.53 -18.84 4.17
C GLU A 522 -3.33 -20.03 3.63
N LEU A 523 -3.44 -21.12 4.40
CA LEU A 523 -4.23 -22.27 4.01
C LEU A 523 -5.74 -22.00 4.11
N GLU A 524 -6.15 -21.21 5.09
CA GLU A 524 -7.53 -20.72 5.17
C GLU A 524 -7.90 -19.90 3.94
N PHE A 525 -6.98 -19.03 3.47
CA PHE A 525 -7.17 -18.29 2.24
C PHE A 525 -7.33 -19.23 1.02
N VAL A 526 -6.50 -20.25 0.88
CA VAL A 526 -6.63 -21.21 -0.23
C VAL A 526 -7.98 -21.94 -0.18
N GLY A 527 -8.41 -22.39 1.00
CA GLY A 527 -9.71 -23.04 1.17
C GLY A 527 -10.87 -22.11 0.77
N ALA A 528 -10.87 -20.87 1.25
CA ALA A 528 -11.86 -19.86 0.89
C ALA A 528 -11.83 -19.52 -0.61
N ALA A 529 -10.64 -19.40 -1.20
CA ALA A 529 -10.45 -19.17 -2.63
C ALA A 529 -10.99 -20.34 -3.48
N LEU A 530 -10.85 -21.57 -3.01
CA LEU A 530 -11.43 -22.75 -3.66
C LEU A 530 -12.97 -22.73 -3.58
N VAL A 531 -13.54 -22.44 -2.42
CA VAL A 531 -15.00 -22.30 -2.24
C VAL A 531 -15.53 -21.19 -3.15
N ALA A 532 -14.87 -20.04 -3.23
CA ALA A 532 -15.24 -18.96 -4.13
C ALA A 532 -15.21 -19.41 -5.61
N ARG A 533 -14.22 -20.21 -6.03
CA ARG A 533 -14.16 -20.79 -7.38
C ARG A 533 -15.31 -21.78 -7.63
N VAL A 534 -15.70 -22.55 -6.62
CA VAL A 534 -16.85 -23.45 -6.72
C VAL A 534 -18.14 -22.65 -6.92
N TYR A 535 -18.40 -21.62 -6.13
CA TYR A 535 -19.56 -20.76 -6.32
C TYR A 535 -19.62 -20.14 -7.72
N LEU A 536 -18.47 -19.74 -8.26
CA LEU A 536 -18.43 -19.19 -9.60
C LEU A 536 -18.86 -20.20 -10.66
N VAL A 537 -18.31 -21.43 -10.63
CA VAL A 537 -18.65 -22.48 -11.63
C VAL A 537 -20.06 -23.05 -11.47
N THR A 538 -20.70 -22.82 -10.33
CA THR A 538 -22.10 -23.20 -10.07
C THR A 538 -23.09 -22.06 -10.32
N GLY A 539 -22.63 -20.91 -10.82
CA GLY A 539 -23.51 -19.79 -11.21
C GLY A 539 -23.89 -18.86 -10.05
N HIS A 540 -23.13 -18.86 -8.95
CA HIS A 540 -23.35 -18.02 -7.77
C HIS A 540 -22.23 -16.98 -7.58
N PRO A 541 -22.00 -16.05 -8.53
CA PRO A 541 -20.89 -15.09 -8.44
C PRO A 541 -21.03 -14.13 -7.26
N GLY A 542 -22.23 -13.85 -6.77
CA GLY A 542 -22.45 -13.04 -5.57
C GLY A 542 -21.88 -13.68 -4.31
N ASP A 543 -22.08 -14.98 -4.10
CA ASP A 543 -21.52 -15.72 -2.97
C ASP A 543 -20.00 -15.85 -3.08
N SER A 544 -19.49 -15.98 -4.30
CA SER A 544 -18.06 -15.95 -4.56
C SER A 544 -17.41 -14.63 -4.11
N VAL A 545 -18.02 -13.49 -4.47
CA VAL A 545 -17.54 -12.15 -4.06
C VAL A 545 -17.60 -12.00 -2.55
N LYS A 546 -18.71 -12.38 -1.91
CA LYS A 546 -18.89 -12.31 -0.45
C LYS A 546 -17.83 -13.11 0.30
N THR A 547 -17.56 -14.34 -0.13
CA THR A 547 -16.50 -15.19 0.45
C THR A 547 -15.13 -14.50 0.37
N LEU A 548 -14.83 -13.84 -0.74
CA LEU A 548 -13.57 -13.12 -0.92
C LEU A 548 -13.51 -11.82 -0.10
N GLU A 549 -14.60 -11.11 0.10
CA GLU A 549 -14.67 -9.92 0.96
C GLU A 549 -14.45 -10.27 2.44
N GLU A 550 -15.01 -11.37 2.90
CA GLU A 550 -14.82 -11.88 4.26
C GLU A 550 -13.35 -12.23 4.52
N ILE A 551 -12.69 -12.93 3.58
CA ILE A 551 -11.29 -13.30 3.72
C ILE A 551 -10.36 -12.07 3.56
N GLU A 552 -10.71 -11.08 2.71
CA GLU A 552 -9.97 -9.83 2.57
C GLU A 552 -9.96 -9.06 3.90
N THR A 553 -11.12 -8.90 4.52
CA THR A 553 -11.24 -8.22 5.82
C THR A 553 -10.35 -8.86 6.88
N ARG A 554 -10.35 -10.20 6.96
CA ARG A 554 -9.52 -10.94 7.90
C ARG A 554 -8.02 -10.84 7.56
N ALA A 555 -7.68 -10.83 6.28
CA ALA A 555 -6.30 -10.64 5.82
C ALA A 555 -5.76 -9.24 6.19
N GLN A 556 -6.59 -8.21 6.05
CA GLN A 556 -6.25 -6.83 6.44
C GLN A 556 -6.01 -6.74 7.95
N GLN A 557 -6.90 -7.30 8.76
CA GLN A 557 -6.76 -7.34 10.23
C GLN A 557 -5.48 -8.03 10.70
N ARG A 558 -4.99 -9.03 9.93
CA ARG A 558 -3.77 -9.80 10.23
C ARG A 558 -2.52 -9.23 9.57
N GLY A 559 -2.62 -8.14 8.83
CA GLY A 559 -1.50 -7.55 8.07
C GLY A 559 -0.98 -8.45 6.93
N ALA A 560 -1.77 -9.42 6.46
CA ALA A 560 -1.39 -10.39 5.43
C ALA A 560 -1.46 -9.76 4.02
N ARG A 561 -0.59 -8.78 3.75
CA ARG A 561 -0.61 -7.91 2.55
C ARG A 561 -0.66 -8.68 1.23
N ARG A 562 0.13 -9.76 1.11
CA ARG A 562 0.16 -10.58 -0.11
C ARG A 562 -1.16 -11.29 -0.35
N VAL A 563 -1.79 -11.81 0.71
CA VAL A 563 -3.13 -12.40 0.63
C VAL A 563 -4.15 -11.36 0.17
N VAL A 564 -4.13 -10.15 0.76
CA VAL A 564 -5.02 -9.03 0.33
C VAL A 564 -4.88 -8.75 -1.17
N ARG A 565 -3.64 -8.65 -1.67
CA ARG A 565 -3.41 -8.41 -3.11
C ARG A 565 -3.96 -9.53 -3.99
N ASN A 566 -3.73 -10.79 -3.61
CA ASN A 566 -4.22 -11.93 -4.37
C ASN A 566 -5.75 -12.07 -4.30
N VAL A 567 -6.38 -11.75 -3.17
CA VAL A 567 -7.85 -11.68 -3.06
C VAL A 567 -8.42 -10.63 -4.02
N ARG A 568 -7.85 -9.43 -4.06
CA ARG A 568 -8.26 -8.36 -4.98
C ARG A 568 -8.07 -8.75 -6.45
N ALA A 569 -6.98 -9.46 -6.76
CA ALA A 569 -6.78 -10.02 -8.09
C ALA A 569 -7.86 -11.07 -8.45
N MET A 570 -8.27 -11.92 -7.51
CA MET A 570 -9.40 -12.85 -7.70
C MET A 570 -10.72 -12.11 -7.94
N GLN A 571 -11.03 -11.11 -7.13
CA GLN A 571 -12.21 -10.27 -7.30
C GLN A 571 -12.21 -9.57 -8.69
N SER A 572 -11.03 -9.12 -9.15
CA SER A 572 -10.87 -8.56 -10.49
C SER A 572 -11.14 -9.59 -11.59
N ARG A 573 -10.71 -10.85 -11.44
CA ARG A 573 -11.06 -11.94 -12.38
C ARG A 573 -12.58 -12.18 -12.40
N ILE A 574 -13.27 -12.15 -11.25
CA ILE A 574 -14.74 -12.27 -11.22
C ILE A 574 -15.40 -11.14 -11.99
N LYS A 575 -14.91 -9.91 -11.86
CA LYS A 575 -15.39 -8.76 -12.64
C LYS A 575 -15.23 -8.98 -14.15
N LEU A 576 -14.11 -9.58 -14.59
CA LEU A 576 -13.91 -9.94 -15.99
C LEU A 576 -14.94 -10.99 -16.46
N TRP A 577 -15.24 -12.01 -15.65
CA TRP A 577 -16.28 -12.99 -16.01
C TRP A 577 -17.67 -12.33 -16.12
N GLN A 578 -17.95 -11.32 -15.30
CA GLN A 578 -19.19 -10.54 -15.37
C GLN A 578 -19.19 -9.50 -16.51
N GLY A 579 -18.14 -9.40 -17.32
CA GLY A 579 -18.00 -8.40 -18.38
C GLY A 579 -17.69 -6.98 -17.88
N ARG A 580 -17.38 -6.80 -16.60
CA ARG A 580 -17.06 -5.51 -15.96
C ARG A 580 -15.58 -5.16 -16.14
N VAL A 581 -15.16 -4.96 -17.38
CA VAL A 581 -13.76 -4.76 -17.77
C VAL A 581 -13.17 -3.50 -17.12
N GLU A 582 -13.93 -2.38 -17.10
CA GLU A 582 -13.46 -1.11 -16.52
C GLU A 582 -13.13 -1.22 -15.02
N ASP A 583 -13.87 -2.02 -14.27
CA ASP A 583 -13.59 -2.26 -12.85
C ASP A 583 -12.31 -3.05 -12.65
N ALA A 584 -12.01 -3.98 -13.55
CA ALA A 584 -10.77 -4.73 -13.52
C ALA A 584 -9.57 -3.86 -13.94
N VAL A 585 -9.76 -2.95 -14.90
CA VAL A 585 -8.74 -1.97 -15.30
C VAL A 585 -8.42 -1.02 -14.14
N ARG A 586 -9.43 -0.45 -13.47
CA ARG A 586 -9.23 0.40 -12.29
C ARG A 586 -8.46 -0.32 -11.17
N TRP A 587 -8.74 -1.59 -10.95
CA TRP A 587 -7.96 -2.37 -10.00
C TRP A 587 -6.49 -2.45 -10.43
N MET A 588 -6.21 -2.81 -11.68
CA MET A 588 -4.86 -2.96 -12.20
C MET A 588 -4.06 -1.64 -12.13
N GLU A 589 -4.69 -0.49 -12.42
CA GLU A 589 -4.06 0.84 -12.36
C GLU A 589 -3.69 1.26 -10.94
N ASN A 590 -4.43 0.79 -9.94
CA ASN A 590 -4.17 1.07 -8.53
C ASN A 590 -3.16 0.10 -7.89
N GLU A 591 -2.81 -1.00 -8.58
CA GLU A 591 -1.78 -1.92 -8.09
C GLU A 591 -0.38 -1.41 -8.43
N PRO A 592 0.59 -1.53 -7.52
CA PRO A 592 1.98 -1.20 -7.80
C PRO A 592 2.49 -2.03 -8.96
N GLN A 593 2.77 -1.38 -10.08
CA GLN A 593 3.35 -2.03 -11.27
C GLN A 593 4.85 -1.87 -11.23
N ASN A 594 5.56 -2.94 -10.92
CA ASN A 594 7.01 -2.95 -11.02
C ASN A 594 7.40 -3.44 -12.42
N GLU A 595 7.50 -2.51 -13.37
CA GLU A 595 7.87 -2.85 -14.75
C GLU A 595 9.34 -3.32 -14.86
N ILE A 596 10.19 -2.99 -13.87
CA ILE A 596 11.63 -3.24 -13.90
C ILE A 596 11.97 -4.62 -13.35
N HIS A 597 11.32 -5.06 -12.26
CA HIS A 597 11.64 -6.31 -11.59
C HIS A 597 10.45 -7.28 -11.56
N PHE A 598 10.65 -8.48 -12.11
CA PHE A 598 9.67 -9.56 -12.00
C PHE A 598 9.72 -10.18 -10.60
N ASN A 599 8.66 -9.95 -9.81
CA ASN A 599 8.52 -10.54 -8.49
C ASN A 599 7.78 -11.88 -8.60
N VAL A 600 8.49 -13.00 -8.45
CA VAL A 600 7.93 -14.35 -8.55
C VAL A 600 6.77 -14.63 -7.59
N LEU A 601 6.71 -13.90 -6.46
CA LEU A 601 5.65 -14.03 -5.47
C LEU A 601 4.34 -13.34 -5.88
N GLU A 602 4.39 -12.46 -6.89
CA GLU A 602 3.23 -11.73 -7.41
C GLU A 602 2.65 -12.32 -8.71
N ARG A 603 3.09 -13.52 -9.08
CA ARG A 603 2.70 -14.17 -10.34
C ARG A 603 1.19 -14.30 -10.55
N TYR A 604 0.39 -14.41 -9.47
CA TYR A 604 -1.07 -14.44 -9.59
C TYR A 604 -1.65 -13.10 -10.07
N CYS A 605 -1.12 -12.00 -9.56
CA CYS A 605 -1.48 -10.65 -10.01
C CYS A 605 -1.06 -10.45 -11.47
N TYR A 606 0.18 -10.84 -11.85
CA TYR A 606 0.63 -10.75 -13.25
C TYR A 606 -0.25 -11.57 -14.20
N ASN A 607 -0.62 -12.77 -13.81
CA ASN A 607 -1.54 -13.60 -14.57
C ASN A 607 -2.95 -12.98 -14.71
N THR A 608 -3.35 -12.18 -13.73
CA THR A 608 -4.60 -11.40 -13.79
C THR A 608 -4.43 -10.19 -14.70
N PHE A 609 -3.29 -9.47 -14.66
CA PHE A 609 -2.97 -8.38 -15.60
C PHE A 609 -2.98 -8.85 -17.05
N VAL A 610 -2.44 -10.05 -17.35
CA VAL A 610 -2.54 -10.67 -18.68
C VAL A 610 -3.98 -10.68 -19.17
N ARG A 611 -4.92 -11.13 -18.33
CA ARG A 611 -6.34 -11.22 -18.69
C ARG A 611 -7.01 -9.83 -18.83
N VAL A 612 -6.61 -8.86 -17.99
CA VAL A 612 -7.12 -7.49 -18.13
C VAL A 612 -6.65 -6.86 -19.44
N TYR A 613 -5.36 -7.03 -19.80
CA TYR A 613 -4.85 -6.54 -21.08
C TYR A 613 -5.46 -7.29 -22.29
N MET A 614 -5.74 -8.60 -22.15
CA MET A 614 -6.48 -9.35 -23.18
C MET A 614 -7.90 -8.80 -23.37
N ALA A 615 -8.59 -8.42 -22.29
CA ALA A 615 -9.91 -7.79 -22.35
C ALA A 615 -9.85 -6.40 -23.04
N GLN A 616 -8.76 -5.67 -22.88
CA GLN A 616 -8.49 -4.40 -23.56
C GLN A 616 -7.94 -4.57 -25.00
N GLN A 617 -7.70 -5.79 -25.46
CA GLN A 617 -7.04 -6.13 -26.75
C GLN A 617 -5.62 -5.54 -26.87
N ARG A 618 -4.95 -5.31 -25.75
CA ARG A 618 -3.57 -4.80 -25.70
C ARG A 618 -2.57 -5.96 -25.71
N TYR A 619 -2.48 -6.63 -26.85
CA TYR A 619 -1.68 -7.86 -26.99
C TYR A 619 -0.17 -7.63 -26.87
N ASP A 620 0.32 -6.43 -27.16
CA ASP A 620 1.70 -6.00 -26.92
C ASP A 620 2.09 -6.09 -25.43
N LYS A 621 1.27 -5.51 -24.56
CA LYS A 621 1.47 -5.56 -23.10
C LYS A 621 1.27 -6.97 -22.55
N THR A 622 0.27 -7.68 -23.07
CA THR A 622 0.00 -9.07 -22.71
C THR A 622 1.23 -9.95 -22.99
N ALA A 623 1.82 -9.85 -24.19
CA ALA A 623 2.98 -10.63 -24.58
C ALA A 623 4.20 -10.38 -23.67
N GLN A 624 4.46 -9.14 -23.29
CA GLN A 624 5.58 -8.79 -22.41
C GLN A 624 5.49 -9.50 -21.04
N ILE A 625 4.30 -9.47 -20.40
CA ILE A 625 4.11 -10.10 -19.10
C ILE A 625 4.12 -11.62 -19.24
N LEU A 626 3.44 -12.13 -20.25
CA LEU A 626 3.33 -13.58 -20.47
C LEU A 626 4.69 -14.23 -20.77
N MET A 627 5.56 -13.54 -21.52
CA MET A 627 6.93 -13.99 -21.76
C MET A 627 7.72 -14.17 -20.45
N ARG A 628 7.61 -13.21 -19.50
CA ARG A 628 8.27 -13.30 -18.19
C ARG A 628 7.71 -14.45 -17.35
N LEU A 629 6.38 -14.62 -17.32
CA LEU A 629 5.72 -15.73 -16.61
C LEU A 629 6.13 -17.08 -17.16
N ARG A 630 6.18 -17.23 -18.49
CA ARG A 630 6.61 -18.49 -19.16
C ARG A 630 8.09 -18.78 -18.94
N SER A 631 8.96 -17.75 -18.99
CA SER A 631 10.39 -17.90 -18.67
C SER A 631 10.57 -18.41 -17.25
N TYR A 632 9.92 -17.79 -16.28
CA TYR A 632 9.91 -18.23 -14.89
C TYR A 632 9.38 -19.68 -14.75
N ALA A 633 8.25 -19.98 -15.39
CA ALA A 633 7.64 -21.30 -15.32
C ALA A 633 8.56 -22.41 -15.88
N ASN A 634 9.34 -22.09 -16.92
CA ASN A 634 10.31 -23.01 -17.50
C ASN A 634 11.53 -23.21 -16.61
N MET A 635 12.09 -22.13 -16.08
CA MET A 635 13.27 -22.18 -15.19
C MET A 635 12.99 -22.94 -13.90
N GLU A 636 11.82 -22.71 -13.30
CA GLU A 636 11.40 -23.32 -12.04
C GLU A 636 10.62 -24.63 -12.21
N LYS A 637 10.57 -25.17 -13.43
CA LYS A 637 9.89 -26.45 -13.76
C LYS A 637 8.47 -26.50 -13.19
N ARG A 638 7.64 -25.49 -13.52
CA ARG A 638 6.27 -25.35 -13.01
C ARG A 638 5.22 -25.72 -14.07
N PRO A 639 4.84 -27.01 -14.20
CA PRO A 639 3.92 -27.50 -15.21
C PRO A 639 2.58 -26.75 -15.25
N TRP A 640 2.01 -26.41 -14.10
CA TRP A 640 0.76 -25.65 -14.04
C TRP A 640 0.87 -24.31 -14.76
N LEU A 641 1.86 -23.52 -14.39
CA LEU A 641 2.03 -22.18 -14.92
C LEU A 641 2.46 -22.18 -16.39
N GLN A 642 3.21 -23.22 -16.81
CA GLN A 642 3.52 -23.42 -18.23
C GLN A 642 2.25 -23.67 -19.04
N MET A 643 1.39 -24.62 -18.60
CA MET A 643 0.13 -24.92 -19.28
C MET A 643 -0.82 -23.70 -19.30
N GLU A 644 -0.94 -22.98 -18.19
CA GLU A 644 -1.78 -21.77 -18.13
C GLU A 644 -1.25 -20.67 -19.08
N GLY A 645 0.08 -20.47 -19.14
CA GLY A 645 0.71 -19.50 -20.01
C GLY A 645 0.58 -19.87 -21.50
N ASP A 646 0.80 -21.14 -21.86
CA ASP A 646 0.66 -21.63 -23.22
C ASP A 646 -0.81 -21.59 -23.69
N LEU A 647 -1.76 -21.84 -22.79
CA LEU A 647 -3.20 -21.70 -23.09
C LEU A 647 -3.57 -20.25 -23.42
N LEU A 648 -3.12 -19.31 -22.62
CA LEU A 648 -3.38 -17.88 -22.85
C LEU A 648 -2.72 -17.39 -24.16
N GLU A 649 -1.50 -17.84 -24.42
CA GLU A 649 -0.81 -17.56 -25.69
C GLU A 649 -1.59 -18.10 -26.88
N SER A 650 -2.16 -19.32 -26.78
CA SER A 650 -2.98 -19.90 -27.83
C SER A 650 -4.22 -19.04 -28.14
N ILE A 651 -4.88 -18.50 -27.12
CA ILE A 651 -6.02 -17.59 -27.27
C ILE A 651 -5.60 -16.30 -27.99
N ILE A 652 -4.45 -15.72 -27.59
CA ILE A 652 -3.92 -14.51 -28.22
C ILE A 652 -3.59 -14.74 -29.68
N ARG A 653 -2.92 -15.83 -30.00
CA ARG A 653 -2.56 -16.20 -31.37
C ARG A 653 -3.79 -16.43 -32.25
N TYR A 654 -4.80 -17.08 -31.73
CA TYR A 654 -6.07 -17.23 -32.44
C TYR A 654 -6.66 -15.85 -32.77
N ARG A 655 -6.74 -14.93 -31.81
CA ARG A 655 -7.30 -13.59 -32.01
C ARG A 655 -6.48 -12.71 -32.95
N THR A 656 -5.18 -12.97 -33.06
CA THR A 656 -4.27 -12.25 -33.95
C THR A 656 -4.09 -12.95 -35.31
N GLY A 657 -4.81 -14.05 -35.58
CA GLY A 657 -4.77 -14.78 -36.83
C GLY A 657 -3.49 -15.62 -37.05
N ASN A 658 -2.73 -15.88 -35.98
CA ASN A 658 -1.51 -16.69 -36.07
C ASN A 658 -1.85 -18.19 -35.99
N PRO A 659 -1.61 -19.01 -37.08
CA PRO A 659 -2.04 -20.41 -37.15
C PRO A 659 -1.37 -21.33 -36.14
N LEU A 660 -0.27 -20.94 -35.51
CA LEU A 660 0.45 -21.74 -34.50
C LEU A 660 -0.37 -22.05 -33.26
N TRP A 661 -1.49 -21.34 -33.06
CA TRP A 661 -2.39 -21.59 -31.94
C TRP A 661 -2.89 -23.05 -31.90
N LYS A 662 -3.11 -23.70 -33.07
CA LYS A 662 -3.59 -25.09 -33.13
C LYS A 662 -2.56 -26.05 -32.52
N THR A 663 -1.31 -25.90 -32.90
CA THR A 663 -0.21 -26.73 -32.40
C THR A 663 0.00 -26.53 -30.90
N GLU A 664 0.00 -25.28 -30.44
CA GLU A 664 0.18 -24.96 -29.00
C GLU A 664 -0.98 -25.50 -28.16
N LEU A 665 -2.23 -25.22 -28.55
CA LEU A 665 -3.40 -25.71 -27.83
C LEU A 665 -3.43 -27.25 -27.76
N THR A 666 -3.06 -27.93 -28.85
CA THR A 666 -2.92 -29.39 -28.84
C THR A 666 -1.88 -29.88 -27.84
N GLN A 667 -0.74 -29.22 -27.76
CA GLN A 667 0.30 -29.58 -26.79
C GLN A 667 -0.17 -29.34 -25.34
N VAL A 668 -0.89 -28.23 -25.07
CA VAL A 668 -1.46 -27.97 -23.75
C VAL A 668 -2.48 -29.04 -23.37
N LEU A 669 -3.37 -29.44 -24.30
CA LEU A 669 -4.36 -30.48 -24.07
C LEU A 669 -3.70 -31.82 -23.71
N ARG A 670 -2.70 -32.28 -24.48
CA ARG A 670 -1.97 -33.52 -24.17
C ARG A 670 -1.26 -33.50 -22.82
N ARG A 671 -0.65 -32.34 -22.46
CA ARG A 671 0.00 -32.19 -21.17
C ARG A 671 -1.00 -32.19 -20.03
N ALA A 672 -2.09 -31.44 -20.14
CA ALA A 672 -3.13 -31.34 -19.14
C ALA A 672 -3.88 -32.67 -18.94
N GLU A 673 -4.08 -33.44 -20.01
CA GLU A 673 -4.68 -34.76 -19.93
C GLU A 673 -3.87 -35.73 -19.03
N SER A 674 -2.53 -35.67 -19.05
CA SER A 674 -1.68 -36.48 -18.17
C SER A 674 -1.92 -36.25 -16.68
N TYR A 675 -2.56 -35.15 -16.31
CA TYR A 675 -2.99 -34.78 -14.96
C TYR A 675 -4.52 -34.82 -14.82
N HIS A 676 -5.24 -35.07 -15.90
CA HIS A 676 -6.68 -34.93 -16.02
C HIS A 676 -7.22 -33.54 -15.64
N PHE A 677 -6.47 -32.47 -15.93
CA PHE A 677 -6.89 -31.09 -15.63
C PHE A 677 -7.91 -30.56 -16.63
N VAL A 678 -9.15 -30.48 -16.20
CA VAL A 678 -10.28 -30.00 -16.99
C VAL A 678 -10.57 -28.51 -16.72
N ARG A 679 -10.50 -28.09 -15.43
CA ARG A 679 -10.82 -26.71 -15.04
C ARG A 679 -9.80 -25.68 -15.54
N LEU A 680 -8.59 -26.11 -15.89
CA LEU A 680 -7.60 -25.25 -16.54
C LEU A 680 -8.16 -24.59 -17.81
N PHE A 681 -8.94 -25.33 -18.62
CA PHE A 681 -9.57 -24.84 -19.84
C PHE A 681 -10.89 -24.12 -19.57
N CYS A 682 -11.75 -24.70 -18.75
CA CYS A 682 -13.09 -24.19 -18.50
C CYS A 682 -13.09 -22.74 -17.97
N ARG A 683 -12.07 -22.35 -17.19
CA ARG A 683 -11.95 -20.99 -16.65
C ARG A 683 -11.80 -19.92 -17.72
N GLU A 684 -11.36 -20.29 -18.94
CA GLU A 684 -11.24 -19.37 -20.07
C GLU A 684 -12.51 -19.34 -20.94
N GLY A 685 -13.53 -20.13 -20.63
CA GLY A 685 -14.91 -20.14 -21.10
C GLY A 685 -15.14 -19.57 -22.50
N ALA A 686 -15.82 -18.41 -22.56
CA ALA A 686 -16.16 -17.75 -23.81
C ALA A 686 -14.95 -17.37 -24.69
N ALA A 687 -13.79 -17.15 -24.10
CA ALA A 687 -12.57 -16.83 -24.85
C ALA A 687 -11.95 -18.04 -25.53
N LEU A 688 -12.12 -19.23 -24.96
CA LEU A 688 -11.50 -20.48 -25.45
C LEU A 688 -12.47 -21.33 -26.29
N LEU A 689 -13.77 -21.27 -26.04
CA LEU A 689 -14.74 -22.15 -26.71
C LEU A 689 -14.65 -22.11 -28.23
N PRO A 690 -14.48 -20.96 -28.93
CA PRO A 690 -14.32 -20.92 -30.41
C PRO A 690 -13.11 -21.71 -30.88
N LEU A 691 -11.98 -21.66 -30.15
CA LEU A 691 -10.76 -22.39 -30.47
C LEU A 691 -10.99 -23.90 -30.40
N LEU A 692 -11.63 -24.37 -29.32
CA LEU A 692 -11.94 -25.78 -29.14
C LEU A 692 -12.88 -26.28 -30.25
N GLN A 693 -13.91 -25.50 -30.62
CA GLN A 693 -14.84 -25.88 -31.67
C GLN A 693 -14.18 -25.95 -33.04
N GLU A 694 -13.24 -25.03 -33.35
CA GLU A 694 -12.49 -25.05 -34.63
C GLU A 694 -11.43 -26.14 -34.65
N LEU A 695 -10.79 -26.43 -33.51
CA LEU A 695 -9.73 -27.44 -33.43
C LEU A 695 -10.28 -28.86 -33.61
N GLY A 696 -11.44 -29.17 -33.04
CA GLY A 696 -11.94 -30.53 -32.86
C GLY A 696 -11.08 -31.34 -31.90
N CYS A 697 -11.39 -32.65 -31.74
CA CYS A 697 -10.54 -33.52 -30.92
C CYS A 697 -9.20 -33.75 -31.66
N PRO A 698 -8.06 -33.27 -31.10
CA PRO A 698 -6.79 -33.40 -31.78
C PRO A 698 -6.22 -34.80 -31.60
N GLU A 699 -5.47 -35.26 -32.59
CA GLU A 699 -4.77 -36.55 -32.55
C GLU A 699 -3.92 -36.68 -31.28
N GLY A 700 -4.02 -37.84 -30.60
CA GLY A 700 -3.27 -38.14 -29.37
C GLY A 700 -3.85 -37.47 -28.09
N VAL A 701 -5.11 -37.03 -28.12
CA VAL A 701 -5.91 -36.68 -26.98
C VAL A 701 -7.09 -37.66 -26.89
N ASP A 702 -7.38 -38.15 -25.68
CA ASP A 702 -8.51 -39.05 -25.44
C ASP A 702 -9.85 -38.39 -25.71
N GLU A 703 -10.74 -39.05 -26.43
CA GLU A 703 -12.02 -38.47 -26.83
C GLU A 703 -12.94 -38.18 -25.61
N ALA A 704 -12.92 -39.02 -24.59
CA ALA A 704 -13.73 -38.79 -23.38
C ALA A 704 -13.23 -37.57 -22.60
N TYR A 705 -11.92 -37.41 -22.44
CA TYR A 705 -11.31 -36.24 -21.84
C TYR A 705 -11.64 -34.96 -22.65
N TRP A 706 -11.51 -35.05 -23.97
CA TRP A 706 -11.84 -33.96 -24.88
C TRP A 706 -13.29 -33.50 -24.72
N GLN A 707 -14.25 -34.43 -24.69
CA GLN A 707 -15.67 -34.13 -24.57
C GLN A 707 -15.97 -33.49 -23.19
N GLU A 708 -15.28 -33.91 -22.14
CA GLU A 708 -15.40 -33.33 -20.82
C GLU A 708 -14.91 -31.86 -20.79
N VAL A 709 -13.72 -31.61 -21.35
CA VAL A 709 -13.16 -30.26 -21.49
C VAL A 709 -14.09 -29.36 -22.31
N LEU A 710 -14.54 -29.83 -23.48
CA LEU A 710 -15.43 -29.06 -24.34
C LEU A 710 -16.78 -28.76 -23.65
N GLY A 711 -17.38 -29.76 -23.03
CA GLY A 711 -18.67 -29.64 -22.34
C GLY A 711 -18.65 -28.64 -21.21
N LYS A 712 -17.63 -28.74 -20.33
CA LYS A 712 -17.48 -27.82 -19.19
C LYS A 712 -17.05 -26.40 -19.61
N THR A 713 -16.25 -26.28 -20.69
CA THR A 713 -15.91 -24.97 -21.25
C THR A 713 -17.14 -24.29 -21.85
N ARG A 714 -18.01 -25.06 -22.54
CA ARG A 714 -19.29 -24.55 -23.06
C ARG A 714 -20.20 -24.06 -21.95
N ALA A 715 -20.37 -24.83 -20.86
CA ALA A 715 -21.17 -24.43 -19.71
C ALA A 715 -20.68 -23.11 -19.10
N MET A 716 -19.36 -22.92 -18.96
CA MET A 716 -18.79 -21.66 -18.49
C MET A 716 -18.98 -20.51 -19.48
N ALA A 717 -18.87 -20.76 -20.79
CA ALA A 717 -19.11 -19.76 -21.82
C ALA A 717 -20.57 -19.28 -21.82
N GLU A 718 -21.52 -20.20 -21.60
CA GLU A 718 -22.95 -19.90 -21.49
C GLU A 718 -23.26 -19.11 -20.19
N ALA A 719 -22.64 -19.47 -19.07
CA ALA A 719 -22.80 -18.75 -17.82
C ALA A 719 -22.18 -17.34 -17.82
N TYR A 720 -21.06 -17.18 -18.54
CA TYR A 720 -20.30 -15.92 -18.60
C TYR A 720 -19.94 -15.53 -20.05
N PRO A 721 -20.92 -15.20 -20.90
CA PRO A 721 -20.67 -14.97 -22.33
C PRO A 721 -19.84 -13.72 -22.63
N LEU A 722 -19.76 -12.78 -21.69
CA LEU A 722 -18.98 -11.55 -21.84
C LEU A 722 -17.50 -11.71 -21.44
N TYR A 723 -17.12 -12.86 -20.89
CA TYR A 723 -15.75 -13.07 -20.44
C TYR A 723 -14.74 -12.99 -21.59
N LEU A 724 -13.89 -11.97 -21.56
CA LEU A 724 -12.88 -11.69 -22.59
C LEU A 724 -13.43 -11.74 -24.01
N SER A 725 -14.73 -11.42 -24.21
CA SER A 725 -15.36 -11.47 -25.54
C SER A 725 -14.81 -10.35 -26.43
N THR A 726 -14.66 -10.64 -27.72
CA THR A 726 -14.22 -9.66 -28.73
C THR A 726 -15.29 -8.59 -29.03
N ASN A 727 -16.52 -8.79 -28.57
CA ASN A 727 -17.65 -7.88 -28.74
C ASN A 727 -17.78 -6.83 -27.61
N ALA A 728 -16.90 -6.84 -26.62
CA ALA A 728 -16.84 -5.74 -25.64
C ALA A 728 -16.38 -4.46 -26.38
N PRO A 729 -17.04 -3.30 -26.18
CA PRO A 729 -16.61 -2.06 -26.81
C PRO A 729 -15.17 -1.76 -26.43
N ALA A 730 -14.33 -1.55 -27.43
CA ALA A 730 -12.94 -1.15 -27.22
C ALA A 730 -12.94 0.19 -26.45
N ALA A 731 -12.20 0.26 -25.34
CA ALA A 731 -11.98 1.53 -24.67
C ALA A 731 -11.31 2.51 -25.65
N PRO A 732 -11.72 3.80 -25.68
CA PRO A 732 -11.10 4.77 -26.57
C PRO A 732 -9.61 4.85 -26.30
N ALA A 733 -8.82 4.76 -27.36
CA ALA A 733 -7.37 4.94 -27.32
C ALA A 733 -7.07 6.34 -26.76
N GLN A 734 -6.42 6.42 -25.60
CA GLN A 734 -5.85 7.63 -25.03
C GLN A 734 -4.39 7.78 -25.41
#